data_fe3884c58539568330b68c5d8f25d076
#
_entry.id   fe3884c58539568330b68c5d8f25d076
#
_cell.length_a   1.000
_cell.length_b   1.000
_cell.length_c   1.000
_cell.angle_alpha   90.00
_cell.angle_beta   90.00
_cell.angle_gamma   90.00
#
_symmetry.space_group_name_H-M   'P 1'
#
loop_
_entity.id
_entity.type
_entity.pdbx_description
1 polymer ?
#
loop_
_entity_poly.entity_id
_entity_poly.type
_entity_poly.pdbx_seq_one_letter_code
_entity_poly.pdbx_strand_id
1 'polypeptide(L)'
;MLKSLQAIEAYREGGQPSGEGWRWLEYIVQAEQTIVNLERVESLRELEQQNPVLDYVERSLRILDSLPLSYWIRELVEETLVWSETAKGGTLRQRRSWQEEGINIFVHNIGSAQLYQRYVDGTGQEQAGSVEKRLVVHTLIETHGLIGQQIRGEVPPSVNLPLSRLVEQGVLSADELERLLFALNHCIIAAVSPELWQEVRPQVMELIAVISSGNLQPELPMKERLRRMRAESIAQGEDYETEWELLMREGFLPDALEPLQPATFWYVESALQTFTLEQFLKVISLAAASSPLHIHHLSFEAVMNSIHYDYKGSKKINVYKKRIIEKYLSGLSWEEIYSGAEPSGANPHLVHRLLRKEHLPGTLFFHFEFSPAAEKLIEFCIEAEKSALYERAVLLLFDLFDLRRDAFDRFHNEDTYLSQMNDTADYKAVILDYVTGRKVLDIGPGGGVLLDLIEERMPEVVPVGIDISSNVIEALRQRKQREDRRWEVLQGDALNLKDYVEPGTVDTVIFSSILHELYSYVPLDGKKFNHGTVSAALASAFGVLADGGAIIIRDGIMTEPEDQMRRVRFLEDDGMAWLERYAKDFDGRSIRYEQLSGQEVLMPVNDAMEFLYTYTWGEEAYIHEVQEQFGYFTPSQYAAFIEQTLGPQAKIEVFRHYLQEGYTEALQDRVVVMDESGQAIALPDSTCFIVIRKAG
;
A
#
# COMPACT_ATOMS: atom_id res chain seq x y z
N MET A 1 -21.18 -35.86 -16.35
CA MET A 1 -19.98 -35.06 -16.65
C MET A 1 -20.22 -34.31 -17.97
N LEU A 2 -19.98 -33.02 -17.97
CA LEU A 2 -20.14 -32.12 -19.12
C LEU A 2 -19.19 -32.51 -20.27
N LYS A 3 -19.59 -32.28 -21.52
CA LYS A 3 -18.74 -32.55 -22.71
C LYS A 3 -17.46 -31.69 -22.67
N SER A 4 -17.57 -30.45 -22.22
CA SER A 4 -16.45 -29.52 -22.12
C SER A 4 -15.44 -29.96 -21.06
N LEU A 5 -15.87 -30.54 -19.92
CA LEU A 5 -14.96 -31.13 -18.94
C LEU A 5 -14.20 -32.34 -19.50
N GLN A 6 -14.88 -33.20 -20.24
CA GLN A 6 -14.23 -34.34 -20.91
C GLN A 6 -13.16 -33.87 -21.89
N ALA A 7 -13.41 -32.78 -22.61
CA ALA A 7 -12.43 -32.21 -23.53
C ALA A 7 -11.21 -31.63 -22.81
N ILE A 8 -11.40 -30.96 -21.68
CA ILE A 8 -10.30 -30.43 -20.85
C ILE A 8 -9.47 -31.59 -20.29
N GLU A 9 -10.12 -32.63 -19.76
CA GLU A 9 -9.42 -33.83 -19.24
C GLU A 9 -8.60 -34.49 -20.32
N ALA A 10 -9.18 -34.74 -21.53
CA ALA A 10 -8.47 -35.31 -22.66
C ALA A 10 -7.25 -34.47 -23.10
N TYR A 11 -7.39 -33.13 -23.06
CA TYR A 11 -6.27 -32.21 -23.33
C TYR A 11 -5.16 -32.35 -22.28
N ARG A 12 -5.50 -32.39 -20.99
CA ARG A 12 -4.54 -32.54 -19.87
C ARG A 12 -3.80 -33.88 -19.89
N GLU A 13 -4.42 -34.92 -20.47
CA GLU A 13 -3.81 -36.23 -20.67
C GLU A 13 -2.90 -36.28 -21.93
N GLY A 14 -2.66 -35.15 -22.59
CA GLY A 14 -1.78 -35.02 -23.75
C GLY A 14 -2.49 -35.09 -25.09
N GLY A 15 -3.83 -35.11 -25.13
CA GLY A 15 -4.63 -34.98 -26.34
C GLY A 15 -4.50 -33.60 -26.98
N GLN A 16 -4.54 -33.54 -28.30
CA GLN A 16 -4.62 -32.25 -29.01
C GLN A 16 -6.09 -31.88 -29.20
N PRO A 17 -6.51 -30.62 -28.89
CA PRO A 17 -7.83 -30.16 -29.23
C PRO A 17 -7.99 -30.21 -30.77
N SER A 18 -8.87 -31.09 -31.26
CA SER A 18 -9.09 -31.28 -32.68
C SER A 18 -10.57 -31.32 -33.00
N GLY A 19 -10.97 -30.58 -34.04
CA GLY A 19 -12.33 -30.52 -34.56
C GLY A 19 -13.05 -29.20 -34.28
N GLU A 20 -14.09 -28.92 -35.05
CA GLU A 20 -14.81 -27.64 -35.02
C GLU A 20 -15.49 -27.37 -33.66
N GLY A 21 -15.94 -28.39 -32.96
CA GLY A 21 -16.57 -28.26 -31.64
C GLY A 21 -15.65 -27.83 -30.49
N TRP A 22 -14.34 -27.80 -30.71
CA TRP A 22 -13.34 -27.50 -29.68
C TRP A 22 -12.57 -26.19 -29.94
N ARG A 23 -13.05 -25.33 -30.82
CA ARG A 23 -12.39 -24.06 -31.17
C ARG A 23 -12.15 -23.16 -29.98
N TRP A 24 -13.07 -23.14 -29.03
CA TRP A 24 -12.92 -22.38 -27.78
C TRP A 24 -11.70 -22.90 -26.96
N LEU A 25 -11.54 -24.23 -26.87
CA LEU A 25 -10.41 -24.84 -26.18
C LEU A 25 -9.09 -24.51 -26.85
N GLU A 26 -9.04 -24.59 -28.17
CA GLU A 26 -7.86 -24.20 -28.98
C GLU A 26 -7.45 -22.75 -28.67
N TYR A 27 -8.40 -21.81 -28.60
CA TYR A 27 -8.09 -20.41 -28.25
C TYR A 27 -7.55 -20.29 -26.83
N ILE A 28 -8.16 -20.93 -25.84
CA ILE A 28 -7.75 -20.82 -24.43
C ILE A 28 -6.39 -21.48 -24.18
N VAL A 29 -6.13 -22.66 -24.72
CA VAL A 29 -4.85 -23.37 -24.47
C VAL A 29 -3.65 -22.72 -25.17
N GLN A 30 -3.90 -21.88 -26.18
CA GLN A 30 -2.87 -21.09 -26.86
C GLN A 30 -2.60 -19.74 -26.16
N ALA A 31 -3.28 -19.44 -25.05
CA ALA A 31 -3.05 -18.21 -24.31
C ALA A 31 -1.57 -18.11 -23.89
N GLU A 32 -0.92 -17.04 -24.31
CA GLU A 32 0.44 -16.75 -23.87
C GLU A 32 0.40 -16.11 -22.45
N GLN A 33 1.34 -16.49 -21.59
CA GLN A 33 1.39 -16.11 -20.17
C GLN A 33 1.33 -14.59 -19.94
N THR A 34 1.87 -13.80 -20.86
CA THR A 34 1.86 -12.33 -20.80
C THR A 34 0.48 -11.68 -20.93
N ILE A 35 -0.57 -12.46 -21.26
CA ILE A 35 -1.93 -11.98 -21.53
C ILE A 35 -2.88 -12.32 -20.39
N VAL A 36 -2.44 -13.17 -19.49
CA VAL A 36 -3.24 -13.61 -18.35
C VAL A 36 -3.42 -12.46 -17.36
N ASN A 37 -4.65 -12.26 -16.88
CA ASN A 37 -4.93 -11.28 -15.84
C ASN A 37 -4.19 -11.67 -14.55
N LEU A 38 -3.12 -10.93 -14.25
CA LEU A 38 -2.26 -11.16 -13.09
C LEU A 38 -2.97 -10.96 -11.75
N GLU A 39 -4.14 -10.32 -11.71
CA GLU A 39 -4.93 -10.15 -10.47
C GLU A 39 -5.34 -11.49 -9.84
N ARG A 40 -5.38 -12.56 -10.61
CA ARG A 40 -5.86 -13.89 -10.19
C ARG A 40 -4.74 -14.91 -9.98
N VAL A 41 -3.48 -14.49 -10.04
CA VAL A 41 -2.31 -15.38 -9.96
C VAL A 41 -1.54 -15.06 -8.71
N GLU A 42 -1.43 -16.02 -7.79
CA GLU A 42 -0.73 -15.84 -6.52
C GLU A 42 0.80 -15.98 -6.64
N SER A 43 1.31 -16.67 -7.69
CA SER A 43 2.75 -16.84 -7.87
C SER A 43 3.17 -17.05 -9.34
N LEU A 44 4.41 -16.66 -9.69
CA LEU A 44 5.02 -16.93 -11.02
C LEU A 44 5.14 -18.42 -11.33
N ARG A 45 5.29 -19.29 -10.34
CA ARG A 45 5.34 -20.74 -10.54
C ARG A 45 4.03 -21.29 -11.07
N GLU A 46 2.91 -20.70 -10.73
CA GLU A 46 1.61 -21.06 -11.28
C GLU A 46 1.50 -20.66 -12.75
N LEU A 47 2.11 -19.52 -13.14
CA LEU A 47 2.16 -19.08 -14.55
C LEU A 47 3.02 -19.98 -15.44
N GLU A 48 4.10 -20.56 -14.91
CA GLU A 48 5.01 -21.40 -15.69
C GLU A 48 4.45 -22.81 -15.97
N GLN A 49 3.54 -23.30 -15.15
CA GLN A 49 3.05 -24.69 -15.19
C GLN A 49 1.56 -24.83 -15.46
N GLN A 50 0.77 -23.76 -15.36
CA GLN A 50 -0.70 -23.81 -15.45
C GLN A 50 -1.23 -22.69 -16.37
N ASN A 51 -2.34 -22.96 -17.05
CA ASN A 51 -3.10 -21.95 -17.79
C ASN A 51 -4.24 -21.45 -16.91
N PRO A 52 -4.11 -20.27 -16.24
CA PRO A 52 -5.12 -19.79 -15.29
C PRO A 52 -6.49 -19.54 -15.92
N VAL A 53 -6.53 -19.24 -17.24
CA VAL A 53 -7.79 -19.09 -17.97
C VAL A 53 -8.48 -20.43 -18.08
N LEU A 54 -7.75 -21.48 -18.49
CA LEU A 54 -8.28 -22.84 -18.59
C LEU A 54 -8.71 -23.35 -17.20
N ASP A 55 -7.91 -23.10 -16.17
CA ASP A 55 -8.22 -23.52 -14.80
C ASP A 55 -9.49 -22.86 -14.26
N TYR A 56 -9.69 -21.57 -14.57
CA TYR A 56 -10.92 -20.86 -14.23
C TYR A 56 -12.15 -21.44 -14.97
N VAL A 57 -12.04 -21.68 -16.26
CA VAL A 57 -13.12 -22.31 -17.03
C VAL A 57 -13.43 -23.70 -16.50
N GLU A 58 -12.41 -24.51 -16.18
CA GLU A 58 -12.62 -25.84 -15.60
C GLU A 58 -13.33 -25.77 -14.24
N ARG A 59 -12.93 -24.87 -13.33
CA ARG A 59 -13.62 -24.69 -12.04
C ARG A 59 -15.08 -24.27 -12.23
N SER A 60 -15.35 -23.34 -13.13
CA SER A 60 -16.71 -22.89 -13.44
C SER A 60 -17.58 -24.06 -13.95
N LEU A 61 -17.03 -24.89 -14.83
CA LEU A 61 -17.73 -26.08 -15.36
C LEU A 61 -17.93 -27.16 -14.29
N ARG A 62 -17.00 -27.37 -13.37
CA ARG A 62 -17.16 -28.31 -12.24
C ARG A 62 -18.32 -27.88 -11.32
N ILE A 63 -18.46 -26.59 -11.08
CA ILE A 63 -19.60 -26.06 -10.34
C ILE A 63 -20.88 -26.34 -11.11
N LEU A 64 -20.92 -26.04 -12.43
CA LEU A 64 -22.09 -26.30 -13.28
C LEU A 64 -22.49 -27.78 -13.26
N ASP A 65 -21.53 -28.71 -13.32
CA ASP A 65 -21.81 -30.16 -13.32
C ASP A 65 -22.46 -30.62 -12.01
N SER A 66 -22.22 -29.92 -10.91
CA SER A 66 -22.82 -30.19 -9.60
C SER A 66 -24.23 -29.65 -9.41
N LEU A 67 -24.68 -28.71 -10.26
CA LEU A 67 -25.99 -28.07 -10.10
C LEU A 67 -27.13 -28.94 -10.66
N PRO A 68 -28.27 -29.03 -9.96
CA PRO A 68 -29.46 -29.76 -10.41
C PRO A 68 -30.29 -28.95 -11.41
N LEU A 69 -29.75 -28.79 -12.64
CA LEU A 69 -30.33 -27.99 -13.71
C LEU A 69 -31.03 -28.87 -14.78
N SER A 70 -32.05 -28.30 -15.47
CA SER A 70 -32.57 -28.92 -16.69
C SER A 70 -31.52 -29.00 -17.78
N TYR A 71 -31.68 -29.98 -18.69
CA TYR A 71 -30.72 -30.19 -19.78
C TYR A 71 -30.47 -28.91 -20.61
N TRP A 72 -31.58 -28.22 -20.96
CA TRP A 72 -31.54 -26.99 -21.74
C TRP A 72 -30.73 -25.87 -21.07
N ILE A 73 -30.99 -25.57 -19.79
CA ILE A 73 -30.27 -24.53 -19.04
C ILE A 73 -28.81 -24.91 -18.91
N ARG A 74 -28.53 -26.17 -18.60
CA ARG A 74 -27.13 -26.67 -18.46
C ARG A 74 -26.36 -26.50 -19.78
N GLU A 75 -26.96 -26.82 -20.93
CA GLU A 75 -26.36 -26.69 -22.25
C GLU A 75 -26.03 -25.23 -22.58
N LEU A 76 -26.91 -24.30 -22.34
CA LEU A 76 -26.70 -22.86 -22.58
C LEU A 76 -25.61 -22.29 -21.70
N VAL A 77 -25.61 -22.63 -20.40
CA VAL A 77 -24.59 -22.16 -19.45
C VAL A 77 -23.24 -22.78 -19.75
N GLU A 78 -23.17 -24.08 -20.09
CA GLU A 78 -21.93 -24.76 -20.53
C GLU A 78 -21.30 -24.04 -21.72
N GLU A 79 -22.09 -23.79 -22.78
CA GLU A 79 -21.61 -23.12 -24.00
C GLU A 79 -21.18 -21.67 -23.69
N THR A 80 -21.92 -20.96 -22.85
CA THR A 80 -21.56 -19.61 -22.41
C THR A 80 -20.21 -19.62 -21.66
N LEU A 81 -20.02 -20.47 -20.67
CA LEU A 81 -18.81 -20.52 -19.84
C LEU A 81 -17.55 -20.80 -20.66
N VAL A 82 -17.61 -21.71 -21.64
CA VAL A 82 -16.45 -22.04 -22.45
C VAL A 82 -16.07 -20.96 -23.45
N TRP A 83 -17.04 -20.16 -23.92
CA TRP A 83 -16.77 -19.08 -24.86
C TRP A 83 -16.44 -17.75 -24.18
N SER A 84 -16.91 -17.51 -22.96
CA SER A 84 -16.78 -16.20 -22.29
C SER A 84 -15.33 -15.76 -22.05
N GLU A 85 -14.38 -16.68 -21.98
CA GLU A 85 -12.96 -16.40 -21.72
C GLU A 85 -12.08 -16.45 -22.97
N THR A 86 -12.65 -16.73 -24.15
CA THR A 86 -11.85 -16.94 -25.38
C THR A 86 -11.05 -15.71 -25.82
N ALA A 87 -11.53 -14.50 -25.58
CA ALA A 87 -10.81 -13.27 -25.88
C ALA A 87 -9.54 -13.07 -25.03
N LYS A 88 -9.40 -13.79 -23.92
CA LYS A 88 -8.15 -13.85 -23.12
C LYS A 88 -7.15 -14.84 -23.67
N GLY A 89 -7.56 -15.70 -24.59
CA GLY A 89 -6.73 -16.71 -25.25
C GLY A 89 -6.01 -16.20 -26.49
N GLY A 90 -5.50 -17.16 -27.26
CA GLY A 90 -4.80 -16.92 -28.51
C GLY A 90 -3.34 -16.55 -28.37
N THR A 91 -2.56 -16.86 -29.41
CA THR A 91 -1.16 -16.43 -29.54
C THR A 91 -1.09 -14.91 -29.76
N LEU A 92 0.06 -14.28 -29.49
CA LEU A 92 0.28 -12.85 -29.79
C LEU A 92 -0.04 -12.49 -31.25
N ARG A 93 0.26 -13.38 -32.19
CA ARG A 93 -0.04 -13.20 -33.61
C ARG A 93 -1.54 -13.21 -33.88
N GLN A 94 -2.27 -14.17 -33.30
CA GLN A 94 -3.74 -14.25 -33.41
C GLN A 94 -4.40 -13.02 -32.79
N ARG A 95 -3.95 -12.60 -31.62
CA ARG A 95 -4.50 -11.41 -30.92
C ARG A 95 -4.31 -10.12 -31.73
N ARG A 96 -3.15 -9.94 -32.39
CA ARG A 96 -2.92 -8.83 -33.32
C ARG A 96 -3.89 -8.88 -34.51
N SER A 97 -4.04 -10.06 -35.14
CA SER A 97 -5.00 -10.24 -36.22
C SER A 97 -6.44 -9.91 -35.77
N TRP A 98 -6.85 -10.39 -34.59
CA TRP A 98 -8.17 -10.07 -34.04
C TRP A 98 -8.38 -8.57 -33.83
N GLN A 99 -7.37 -7.86 -33.33
CA GLN A 99 -7.44 -6.39 -33.17
C GLN A 99 -7.55 -5.68 -34.53
N GLU A 100 -6.77 -6.09 -35.52
CA GLU A 100 -6.81 -5.54 -36.89
C GLU A 100 -8.19 -5.79 -37.54
N GLU A 101 -8.84 -6.89 -37.21
CA GLU A 101 -10.19 -7.25 -37.66
C GLU A 101 -11.31 -6.59 -36.85
N GLY A 102 -10.97 -5.77 -35.82
CA GLY A 102 -11.94 -5.00 -35.02
C GLY A 102 -12.52 -5.77 -33.83
N ILE A 103 -11.96 -6.94 -33.45
CA ILE A 103 -12.39 -7.65 -32.24
C ILE A 103 -11.86 -6.95 -30.99
N ASN A 104 -12.74 -6.62 -30.06
CA ASN A 104 -12.39 -5.91 -28.85
C ASN A 104 -11.88 -6.85 -27.75
N ILE A 105 -10.63 -7.32 -27.89
CA ILE A 105 -10.02 -8.22 -26.90
C ILE A 105 -9.67 -7.54 -25.56
N PHE A 106 -9.80 -6.21 -25.43
CA PHE A 106 -9.57 -5.46 -24.19
C PHE A 106 -10.80 -5.46 -23.28
N VAL A 107 -11.99 -5.54 -23.89
CA VAL A 107 -13.26 -5.78 -23.18
C VAL A 107 -13.62 -7.23 -23.47
N HIS A 108 -13.10 -8.13 -22.62
CA HIS A 108 -13.01 -9.57 -22.93
C HIS A 108 -14.36 -10.22 -23.22
N ASN A 109 -15.44 -9.83 -22.54
CA ASN A 109 -16.79 -10.36 -22.81
C ASN A 109 -17.29 -9.96 -24.21
N ILE A 110 -17.07 -8.71 -24.64
CA ILE A 110 -17.41 -8.25 -26.00
C ILE A 110 -16.59 -8.99 -27.03
N GLY A 111 -15.26 -9.06 -26.82
CA GLY A 111 -14.37 -9.78 -27.73
C GLY A 111 -14.68 -11.26 -27.82
N SER A 112 -15.05 -11.90 -26.71
CA SER A 112 -15.48 -13.29 -26.66
C SER A 112 -16.79 -13.51 -27.42
N ALA A 113 -17.76 -12.61 -27.28
CA ALA A 113 -19.02 -12.67 -28.04
C ALA A 113 -18.76 -12.52 -29.55
N GLN A 114 -17.85 -11.61 -29.95
CA GLN A 114 -17.43 -11.44 -31.35
C GLN A 114 -16.73 -12.69 -31.91
N LEU A 115 -15.85 -13.33 -31.11
CA LEU A 115 -15.21 -14.60 -31.51
C LEU A 115 -16.21 -15.74 -31.60
N TYR A 116 -17.20 -15.80 -30.71
CA TYR A 116 -18.30 -16.75 -30.79
C TYR A 116 -19.13 -16.54 -32.07
N GLN A 117 -19.52 -15.30 -32.38
CA GLN A 117 -20.25 -14.98 -33.59
C GLN A 117 -19.48 -15.41 -34.85
N ARG A 118 -18.18 -15.11 -34.91
CA ARG A 118 -17.31 -15.53 -36.01
C ARG A 118 -17.26 -17.07 -36.16
N TYR A 119 -17.22 -17.78 -35.06
CA TYR A 119 -17.28 -19.25 -35.05
C TYR A 119 -18.59 -19.76 -35.67
N VAL A 120 -19.72 -19.21 -35.20
CA VAL A 120 -21.06 -19.56 -35.67
C VAL A 120 -21.23 -19.28 -37.15
N ASP A 121 -20.73 -18.14 -37.64
CA ASP A 121 -20.82 -17.76 -39.05
C ASP A 121 -19.96 -18.66 -39.93
N GLY A 122 -18.85 -19.19 -39.42
CA GLY A 122 -17.93 -20.07 -40.14
C GLY A 122 -18.31 -21.54 -40.20
N THR A 123 -19.08 -22.03 -39.20
CA THR A 123 -19.38 -23.47 -39.06
C THR A 123 -20.65 -23.91 -39.78
N GLY A 124 -21.41 -23.00 -40.32
CA GLY A 124 -22.73 -23.29 -40.96
C GLY A 124 -23.86 -23.47 -39.94
N GLN A 125 -25.07 -23.16 -40.38
CA GLN A 125 -26.22 -23.04 -39.49
C GLN A 125 -26.67 -24.33 -38.76
N GLU A 126 -26.34 -25.50 -39.33
CA GLU A 126 -26.78 -26.79 -38.77
C GLU A 126 -26.02 -27.22 -37.51
N GLN A 127 -24.74 -26.81 -37.35
CA GLN A 127 -23.92 -27.24 -36.22
C GLN A 127 -24.01 -26.30 -35.00
N ALA A 128 -24.39 -25.04 -35.18
CA ALA A 128 -24.44 -24.03 -34.12
C ALA A 128 -25.78 -23.95 -33.38
N GLY A 129 -26.74 -24.84 -33.63
CA GLY A 129 -28.05 -24.84 -33.01
C GLY A 129 -29.05 -23.87 -33.64
N SER A 130 -30.24 -23.70 -33.00
CA SER A 130 -31.27 -22.78 -33.50
C SER A 130 -30.82 -21.32 -33.43
N VAL A 131 -31.44 -20.45 -34.25
CA VAL A 131 -31.14 -19.00 -34.21
C VAL A 131 -31.38 -18.43 -32.83
N GLU A 132 -32.41 -18.87 -32.12
CA GLU A 132 -32.74 -18.45 -30.74
C GLU A 132 -31.64 -18.89 -29.76
N LYS A 133 -31.20 -20.14 -29.82
CA LYS A 133 -30.10 -20.62 -28.97
C LYS A 133 -28.85 -19.75 -29.14
N ARG A 134 -28.45 -19.47 -30.37
CA ARG A 134 -27.26 -18.66 -30.69
C ARG A 134 -27.39 -17.24 -30.17
N LEU A 135 -28.56 -16.62 -30.29
CA LEU A 135 -28.86 -15.29 -29.76
C LEU A 135 -28.70 -15.27 -28.22
N VAL A 136 -29.27 -16.27 -27.54
CA VAL A 136 -29.19 -16.38 -26.09
C VAL A 136 -27.72 -16.53 -25.64
N VAL A 137 -26.96 -17.48 -26.22
CA VAL A 137 -25.57 -17.71 -25.86
C VAL A 137 -24.71 -16.47 -26.13
N HIS A 138 -24.87 -15.85 -27.30
CA HIS A 138 -24.15 -14.61 -27.64
C HIS A 138 -24.41 -13.51 -26.61
N THR A 139 -25.70 -13.29 -26.26
CA THR A 139 -26.08 -12.26 -25.26
C THR A 139 -25.52 -12.59 -23.87
N LEU A 140 -25.53 -13.87 -23.45
CA LEU A 140 -24.97 -14.28 -22.16
C LEU A 140 -23.43 -14.10 -22.12
N ILE A 141 -22.72 -14.34 -23.23
CA ILE A 141 -21.27 -14.10 -23.33
C ILE A 141 -21.00 -12.59 -23.24
N GLU A 142 -21.72 -11.77 -24.00
CA GLU A 142 -21.55 -10.33 -24.02
C GLU A 142 -21.79 -9.68 -22.64
N THR A 143 -22.75 -10.24 -21.88
CA THR A 143 -23.10 -9.74 -20.54
C THR A 143 -22.46 -10.51 -19.40
N HIS A 144 -21.54 -11.43 -19.71
CA HIS A 144 -20.84 -12.24 -18.72
C HIS A 144 -20.11 -11.38 -17.67
N GLY A 145 -20.39 -11.63 -16.39
CA GLY A 145 -19.78 -10.92 -15.27
C GLY A 145 -20.31 -9.52 -14.97
N LEU A 146 -21.17 -8.94 -15.84
CA LEU A 146 -21.65 -7.56 -15.68
C LEU A 146 -22.52 -7.37 -14.43
N ILE A 147 -23.23 -8.39 -13.95
CA ILE A 147 -23.99 -8.31 -12.68
C ILE A 147 -23.05 -8.06 -11.50
N GLY A 148 -21.94 -8.79 -11.40
CA GLY A 148 -20.93 -8.56 -10.38
C GLY A 148 -20.28 -7.18 -10.49
N GLN A 149 -20.00 -6.72 -11.70
CA GLN A 149 -19.45 -5.38 -11.94
C GLN A 149 -20.45 -4.27 -11.61
N GLN A 150 -21.76 -4.50 -11.83
CA GLN A 150 -22.81 -3.57 -11.43
C GLN A 150 -22.91 -3.43 -9.90
N ILE A 151 -22.77 -4.52 -9.17
CA ILE A 151 -22.69 -4.51 -7.70
C ILE A 151 -21.55 -3.62 -7.22
N ARG A 152 -20.38 -3.72 -7.85
CA ARG A 152 -19.19 -2.87 -7.54
C ARG A 152 -19.26 -1.45 -8.13
N GLY A 153 -20.33 -1.07 -8.86
CA GLY A 153 -20.47 0.26 -9.46
C GLY A 153 -19.67 0.48 -10.76
N GLU A 154 -18.92 -0.49 -11.23
CA GLU A 154 -18.05 -0.40 -12.41
C GLU A 154 -18.84 -0.20 -13.70
N VAL A 155 -20.05 -0.74 -13.78
CA VAL A 155 -20.93 -0.65 -14.92
C VAL A 155 -22.30 -0.07 -14.56
N PRO A 156 -22.94 0.67 -15.48
CA PRO A 156 -24.31 1.16 -15.27
C PRO A 156 -25.34 0.02 -15.44
N PRO A 157 -26.56 0.14 -14.86
CA PRO A 157 -27.64 -0.84 -15.03
C PRO A 157 -28.02 -1.14 -16.50
N SER A 158 -27.88 -0.15 -17.37
CA SER A 158 -28.23 -0.25 -18.81
C SER A 158 -27.41 -1.31 -19.58
N VAL A 159 -26.26 -1.74 -19.08
CA VAL A 159 -25.47 -2.82 -19.72
C VAL A 159 -26.20 -4.16 -19.76
N ASN A 160 -27.22 -4.35 -18.90
CA ASN A 160 -28.06 -5.56 -18.85
C ASN A 160 -29.31 -5.48 -19.75
N LEU A 161 -29.54 -4.38 -20.48
CA LEU A 161 -30.63 -4.25 -21.44
C LEU A 161 -30.69 -5.39 -22.45
N PRO A 162 -29.59 -5.90 -23.03
CA PRO A 162 -29.65 -7.02 -23.94
C PRO A 162 -30.32 -8.27 -23.34
N LEU A 163 -30.13 -8.54 -22.04
CA LEU A 163 -30.78 -9.65 -21.34
C LEU A 163 -32.29 -9.46 -21.23
N SER A 164 -32.75 -8.28 -20.80
CA SER A 164 -34.18 -7.96 -20.70
C SER A 164 -34.90 -8.06 -22.07
N ARG A 165 -34.21 -7.68 -23.15
CA ARG A 165 -34.73 -7.79 -24.52
C ARG A 165 -35.02 -9.22 -24.95
N LEU A 166 -34.28 -10.23 -24.42
CA LEU A 166 -34.58 -11.64 -24.70
C LEU A 166 -36.02 -12.01 -24.20
N VAL A 167 -36.43 -11.44 -23.07
CA VAL A 167 -37.78 -11.65 -22.54
C VAL A 167 -38.81 -10.84 -23.32
N GLU A 168 -38.54 -9.57 -23.60
CA GLU A 168 -39.44 -8.70 -24.37
C GLU A 168 -39.73 -9.25 -25.77
N GLN A 169 -38.76 -9.87 -26.41
CA GLN A 169 -38.88 -10.49 -27.73
C GLN A 169 -39.49 -11.89 -27.69
N GLY A 170 -39.78 -12.44 -26.52
CA GLY A 170 -40.33 -13.78 -26.35
C GLY A 170 -39.36 -14.92 -26.66
N VAL A 171 -38.06 -14.65 -26.69
CA VAL A 171 -36.99 -15.66 -26.88
C VAL A 171 -36.87 -16.54 -25.65
N LEU A 172 -36.95 -15.92 -24.45
CA LEU A 172 -36.99 -16.58 -23.15
C LEU A 172 -38.19 -16.06 -22.34
N SER A 173 -38.72 -16.90 -21.47
CA SER A 173 -39.58 -16.43 -20.38
C SER A 173 -38.72 -15.79 -19.26
N ALA A 174 -39.33 -14.95 -18.42
CA ALA A 174 -38.65 -14.34 -17.27
C ALA A 174 -38.05 -15.40 -16.31
N ASP A 175 -38.80 -16.49 -16.05
CA ASP A 175 -38.38 -17.61 -15.22
C ASP A 175 -37.17 -18.37 -15.81
N GLU A 176 -37.12 -18.57 -17.13
CA GLU A 176 -35.96 -19.16 -17.79
C GLU A 176 -34.75 -18.27 -17.72
N LEU A 177 -34.91 -16.96 -17.91
CA LEU A 177 -33.79 -16.01 -17.77
C LEU A 177 -33.28 -15.97 -16.34
N GLU A 178 -34.14 -15.95 -15.32
CA GLU A 178 -33.73 -16.01 -13.91
C GLU A 178 -32.90 -17.23 -13.61
N ARG A 179 -33.31 -18.42 -14.05
CA ARG A 179 -32.58 -19.67 -13.84
C ARG A 179 -31.23 -19.69 -14.57
N LEU A 180 -31.20 -19.17 -15.79
CA LEU A 180 -29.98 -19.06 -16.56
C LEU A 180 -28.94 -18.13 -15.87
N LEU A 181 -29.41 -16.93 -15.51
CA LEU A 181 -28.53 -15.92 -14.86
C LEU A 181 -28.07 -16.38 -13.48
N PHE A 182 -28.97 -17.04 -12.71
CA PHE A 182 -28.57 -17.61 -11.41
C PHE A 182 -27.45 -18.66 -11.60
N ALA A 183 -27.66 -19.63 -12.48
CA ALA A 183 -26.70 -20.68 -12.72
C ALA A 183 -25.36 -20.12 -13.23
N LEU A 184 -25.41 -19.18 -14.19
CA LEU A 184 -24.22 -18.56 -14.76
C LEU A 184 -23.44 -17.77 -13.68
N ASN A 185 -24.09 -16.87 -12.95
CA ASN A 185 -23.41 -16.06 -11.92
C ASN A 185 -22.89 -16.90 -10.76
N HIS A 186 -23.60 -17.96 -10.36
CA HIS A 186 -23.08 -18.92 -9.38
C HIS A 186 -21.78 -19.56 -9.89
N CYS A 187 -21.74 -20.06 -11.14
CA CYS A 187 -20.55 -20.68 -11.68
C CYS A 187 -19.37 -19.73 -11.75
N ILE A 188 -19.55 -18.49 -12.23
CA ILE A 188 -18.46 -17.54 -12.43
C ILE A 188 -17.94 -16.95 -11.12
N ILE A 189 -18.81 -16.63 -10.18
CA ILE A 189 -18.39 -16.01 -8.90
C ILE A 189 -17.80 -17.06 -7.97
N ALA A 190 -18.43 -18.22 -7.79
CA ALA A 190 -17.90 -19.26 -6.93
C ALA A 190 -16.63 -19.93 -7.51
N ALA A 191 -16.38 -19.86 -8.81
CA ALA A 191 -15.10 -20.30 -9.38
C ALA A 191 -13.93 -19.37 -9.00
N VAL A 192 -14.19 -18.12 -8.61
CA VAL A 192 -13.21 -17.19 -8.05
C VAL A 192 -13.07 -17.49 -6.55
N SER A 193 -14.17 -17.37 -5.78
CA SER A 193 -14.22 -17.71 -4.35
C SER A 193 -15.64 -18.16 -3.96
N PRO A 194 -15.79 -19.35 -3.34
CA PRO A 194 -17.07 -19.79 -2.76
C PRO A 194 -17.57 -18.85 -1.66
N GLU A 195 -16.68 -18.25 -0.88
CA GLU A 195 -17.00 -17.31 0.19
C GLU A 195 -17.60 -16.03 -0.40
N LEU A 196 -16.97 -15.48 -1.44
CA LEU A 196 -17.47 -14.32 -2.16
C LEU A 196 -18.89 -14.58 -2.72
N TRP A 197 -19.14 -15.78 -3.26
CA TRP A 197 -20.50 -16.14 -3.71
C TRP A 197 -21.51 -16.08 -2.58
N GLN A 198 -21.20 -16.59 -1.39
CA GLN A 198 -22.13 -16.55 -0.25
C GLN A 198 -22.42 -15.11 0.19
N GLU A 199 -21.45 -14.23 0.13
CA GLU A 199 -21.57 -12.82 0.48
C GLU A 199 -22.45 -12.05 -0.51
N VAL A 200 -22.17 -12.15 -1.82
CA VAL A 200 -22.85 -11.33 -2.84
C VAL A 200 -24.13 -11.93 -3.38
N ARG A 201 -24.42 -13.20 -3.09
CA ARG A 201 -25.60 -13.93 -3.61
C ARG A 201 -26.92 -13.18 -3.43
N PRO A 202 -27.25 -12.57 -2.27
CA PRO A 202 -28.50 -11.83 -2.11
C PRO A 202 -28.63 -10.69 -3.10
N GLN A 203 -27.58 -9.92 -3.31
CA GLN A 203 -27.54 -8.79 -4.25
C GLN A 203 -27.63 -9.26 -5.71
N VAL A 204 -26.96 -10.37 -6.04
CA VAL A 204 -27.05 -11.00 -7.38
C VAL A 204 -28.49 -11.42 -7.67
N MET A 205 -29.17 -12.05 -6.71
CA MET A 205 -30.56 -12.49 -6.87
C MET A 205 -31.53 -11.31 -7.07
N GLU A 206 -31.33 -10.22 -6.32
CA GLU A 206 -32.14 -9.00 -6.49
C GLU A 206 -31.97 -8.42 -7.92
N LEU A 207 -30.74 -8.30 -8.39
CA LEU A 207 -30.46 -7.79 -9.74
C LEU A 207 -31.02 -8.71 -10.82
N ILE A 208 -30.92 -10.02 -10.68
CA ILE A 208 -31.47 -10.99 -11.60
C ILE A 208 -33.00 -10.79 -11.71
N ALA A 209 -33.70 -10.65 -10.59
CA ALA A 209 -35.16 -10.42 -10.59
C ALA A 209 -35.53 -9.10 -11.28
N VAL A 210 -34.75 -8.04 -11.10
CA VAL A 210 -34.96 -6.76 -11.79
C VAL A 210 -34.73 -6.90 -13.30
N ILE A 211 -33.66 -7.58 -13.73
CA ILE A 211 -33.33 -7.79 -15.16
C ILE A 211 -34.43 -8.61 -15.85
N SER A 212 -34.88 -9.72 -15.25
CA SER A 212 -35.84 -10.64 -15.82
C SER A 212 -37.26 -10.04 -15.86
N SER A 213 -37.59 -9.15 -14.95
CA SER A 213 -38.88 -8.43 -14.99
C SER A 213 -38.95 -7.32 -16.05
N GLY A 214 -37.84 -6.96 -16.68
CA GLY A 214 -37.72 -5.82 -17.59
C GLY A 214 -37.80 -4.45 -16.92
N ASN A 215 -37.91 -4.41 -15.60
CA ASN A 215 -38.00 -3.17 -14.83
C ASN A 215 -36.60 -2.70 -14.41
N LEU A 216 -35.68 -2.53 -15.38
CA LEU A 216 -34.37 -2.01 -15.08
C LEU A 216 -34.49 -0.67 -14.36
N GLN A 217 -33.80 -0.57 -13.22
CA GLN A 217 -33.80 0.65 -12.44
C GLN A 217 -33.20 1.80 -13.25
N PRO A 218 -33.59 3.06 -12.96
CA PRO A 218 -32.89 4.21 -13.54
C PRO A 218 -31.38 4.12 -13.22
N GLU A 219 -30.60 4.76 -14.08
CA GLU A 219 -29.16 4.81 -13.90
C GLU A 219 -28.79 5.26 -12.47
N LEU A 220 -27.89 4.56 -11.82
CA LEU A 220 -27.38 4.95 -10.50
C LEU A 220 -26.66 6.30 -10.62
N PRO A 221 -26.91 7.26 -9.71
CA PRO A 221 -26.13 8.49 -9.68
C PRO A 221 -24.64 8.18 -9.64
N MET A 222 -23.82 8.99 -10.31
CA MET A 222 -22.37 8.77 -10.36
C MET A 222 -21.76 8.71 -8.96
N LYS A 223 -22.22 9.56 -8.01
CA LYS A 223 -21.81 9.48 -6.59
C LYS A 223 -21.92 8.06 -6.04
N GLU A 224 -23.04 7.40 -6.25
CA GLU A 224 -23.27 6.05 -5.71
C GLU A 224 -22.45 5.00 -6.44
N ARG A 225 -22.22 5.15 -7.76
CA ARG A 225 -21.32 4.27 -8.51
C ARG A 225 -19.90 4.37 -8.00
N LEU A 226 -19.37 5.58 -7.83
CA LEU A 226 -18.03 5.85 -7.32
C LEU A 226 -17.85 5.36 -5.87
N ARG A 227 -18.90 5.55 -5.04
CA ARG A 227 -18.92 5.02 -3.68
C ARG A 227 -18.75 3.50 -3.63
N ARG A 228 -19.46 2.77 -4.53
CA ARG A 228 -19.32 1.31 -4.62
C ARG A 228 -17.92 0.89 -5.08
N MET A 229 -17.31 1.61 -6.01
CA MET A 229 -15.93 1.37 -6.43
C MET A 229 -14.89 1.63 -5.32
N ARG A 230 -15.27 2.40 -4.28
CA ARG A 230 -14.44 2.69 -3.09
C ARG A 230 -14.79 1.83 -1.88
N ALA A 231 -15.62 0.78 -2.06
CA ALA A 231 -16.10 -0.03 -0.93
C ALA A 231 -14.98 -0.58 -0.04
N GLU A 232 -13.86 -1.01 -0.61
CA GLU A 232 -12.72 -1.51 0.15
C GLU A 232 -12.01 -0.38 0.91
N SER A 233 -11.79 0.78 0.32
CA SER A 233 -11.22 1.96 1.00
C SER A 233 -12.11 2.44 2.14
N ILE A 234 -13.44 2.43 1.94
CA ILE A 234 -14.43 2.76 2.98
C ILE A 234 -14.34 1.73 4.14
N ALA A 235 -14.24 0.45 3.83
CA ALA A 235 -14.07 -0.60 4.83
C ALA A 235 -12.74 -0.46 5.60
N GLN A 236 -11.73 0.18 5.00
CA GLN A 236 -10.44 0.51 5.62
C GLN A 236 -10.44 1.86 6.35
N GLY A 237 -11.58 2.57 6.43
CA GLY A 237 -11.74 3.79 7.23
C GLY A 237 -11.88 5.09 6.43
N GLU A 238 -12.04 5.06 5.10
CA GLU A 238 -12.32 6.27 4.31
C GLU A 238 -13.72 6.83 4.66
N ASP A 239 -13.79 8.07 5.08
CA ASP A 239 -15.06 8.79 5.29
C ASP A 239 -15.55 9.41 3.98
N TYR A 240 -16.04 8.54 3.10
CA TYR A 240 -16.50 8.91 1.75
C TYR A 240 -17.53 10.05 1.74
N GLU A 241 -18.49 10.05 2.66
CA GLU A 241 -19.56 11.05 2.65
C GLU A 241 -19.05 12.44 3.03
N THR A 242 -18.26 12.54 4.10
CA THR A 242 -17.67 13.82 4.54
C THR A 242 -16.68 14.36 3.50
N GLU A 243 -15.80 13.51 3.00
CA GLU A 243 -14.82 13.91 1.98
C GLU A 243 -15.52 14.30 0.67
N TRP A 244 -16.54 13.56 0.24
CA TRP A 244 -17.35 13.91 -0.93
C TRP A 244 -17.98 15.29 -0.76
N GLU A 245 -18.61 15.58 0.38
CA GLU A 245 -19.23 16.90 0.64
C GLU A 245 -18.23 18.04 0.62
N LEU A 246 -17.03 17.84 1.12
CA LEU A 246 -15.95 18.82 1.07
C LEU A 246 -15.55 19.13 -0.38
N LEU A 247 -15.32 18.10 -1.19
CA LEU A 247 -14.95 18.24 -2.60
C LEU A 247 -16.06 18.87 -3.45
N MET A 248 -17.34 18.60 -3.11
CA MET A 248 -18.48 19.21 -3.78
C MET A 248 -18.64 20.70 -3.54
N ARG A 249 -18.12 21.24 -2.44
CA ARG A 249 -18.16 22.68 -2.15
C ARG A 249 -17.29 23.50 -3.13
N GLU A 250 -16.35 22.86 -3.77
CA GLU A 250 -15.51 23.49 -4.82
C GLU A 250 -16.26 23.67 -6.16
N GLY A 251 -17.48 23.09 -6.32
CA GLY A 251 -18.44 23.46 -7.35
C GLY A 251 -18.25 22.83 -8.74
N PHE A 252 -17.23 22.03 -8.96
CA PHE A 252 -16.85 21.53 -10.29
C PHE A 252 -17.25 20.08 -10.62
N LEU A 253 -17.45 19.23 -9.61
CA LEU A 253 -17.51 17.78 -9.78
C LEU A 253 -18.77 17.23 -10.49
N PRO A 254 -20.01 17.68 -10.23
CA PRO A 254 -21.19 16.99 -10.74
C PRO A 254 -21.28 17.00 -12.27
N ASP A 255 -21.09 18.17 -12.88
CA ASP A 255 -21.27 18.37 -14.33
C ASP A 255 -20.17 17.67 -15.14
N ALA A 256 -18.98 17.56 -14.56
CA ALA A 256 -17.82 16.96 -15.22
C ALA A 256 -17.89 15.43 -15.27
N LEU A 257 -18.54 14.80 -14.31
CA LEU A 257 -18.69 13.33 -14.26
C LEU A 257 -19.89 12.81 -15.03
N GLU A 258 -20.83 13.70 -15.41
CA GLU A 258 -22.03 13.33 -16.16
C GLU A 258 -21.75 12.59 -17.48
N PRO A 259 -20.75 12.98 -18.29
CA PRO A 259 -20.41 12.27 -19.53
C PRO A 259 -19.99 10.81 -19.33
N LEU A 260 -19.51 10.45 -18.14
CA LEU A 260 -19.11 9.09 -17.81
C LEU A 260 -20.24 8.23 -17.24
N GLN A 261 -21.43 8.80 -17.00
CA GLN A 261 -22.58 8.07 -16.46
C GLN A 261 -22.89 6.77 -17.22
N PRO A 262 -22.94 6.74 -18.57
CA PRO A 262 -23.17 5.51 -19.31
C PRO A 262 -21.93 4.64 -19.50
N ALA A 263 -20.75 5.09 -19.09
CA ALA A 263 -19.50 4.37 -19.33
C ALA A 263 -19.29 3.19 -18.37
N THR A 264 -18.63 2.15 -18.86
CA THR A 264 -18.10 1.06 -18.04
C THR A 264 -16.65 1.36 -17.67
N PHE A 265 -16.28 1.05 -16.42
CA PHE A 265 -14.93 1.21 -15.90
C PHE A 265 -14.25 -0.15 -15.79
N TRP A 266 -13.02 -0.26 -16.27
CA TRP A 266 -12.23 -1.47 -16.25
C TRP A 266 -10.97 -1.27 -15.43
N TYR A 267 -10.69 -2.17 -14.51
CA TYR A 267 -9.52 -2.16 -13.62
C TYR A 267 -9.42 -0.91 -12.72
N VAL A 268 -10.53 -0.22 -12.49
CA VAL A 268 -10.53 1.03 -11.71
C VAL A 268 -10.16 0.78 -10.25
N GLU A 269 -10.74 -0.24 -9.64
CA GLU A 269 -10.44 -0.63 -8.26
C GLU A 269 -8.97 -0.98 -8.10
N SER A 270 -8.46 -1.96 -8.83
CA SER A 270 -7.06 -2.40 -8.77
C SER A 270 -6.05 -1.30 -9.07
N ALA A 271 -6.40 -0.34 -9.94
CA ALA A 271 -5.51 0.74 -10.34
C ALA A 271 -5.51 1.92 -9.35
N LEU A 272 -6.65 2.23 -8.73
CA LEU A 272 -6.86 3.49 -8.01
C LEU A 272 -7.25 3.31 -6.53
N GLN A 273 -7.42 2.10 -6.03
CA GLN A 273 -7.81 1.80 -4.66
C GLN A 273 -6.89 2.44 -3.61
N THR A 274 -5.58 2.47 -3.86
CA THR A 274 -4.58 2.98 -2.94
C THR A 274 -4.44 4.50 -2.91
N PHE A 275 -5.17 5.22 -3.78
CA PHE A 275 -5.20 6.68 -3.81
C PHE A 275 -6.29 7.23 -2.89
N THR A 276 -6.15 8.46 -2.40
CA THR A 276 -7.20 9.14 -1.64
C THR A 276 -8.44 9.39 -2.51
N LEU A 277 -9.61 9.67 -1.90
CA LEU A 277 -10.81 9.98 -2.66
C LEU A 277 -10.62 11.18 -3.60
N GLU A 278 -9.93 12.24 -3.17
CA GLU A 278 -9.62 13.39 -4.01
C GLU A 278 -8.79 12.99 -5.22
N GLN A 279 -7.71 12.24 -5.02
CA GLN A 279 -6.83 11.78 -6.09
C GLN A 279 -7.56 10.85 -7.06
N PHE A 280 -8.35 9.92 -6.53
CA PHE A 280 -9.23 9.05 -7.32
C PHE A 280 -10.18 9.86 -8.21
N LEU A 281 -10.88 10.84 -7.65
CA LEU A 281 -11.79 11.70 -8.39
C LEU A 281 -11.06 12.57 -9.43
N LYS A 282 -9.85 13.04 -9.13
CA LYS A 282 -9.03 13.78 -10.12
C LYS A 282 -8.70 12.89 -11.32
N VAL A 283 -8.31 11.63 -11.12
CA VAL A 283 -8.04 10.69 -12.23
C VAL A 283 -9.29 10.45 -13.07
N ILE A 284 -10.44 10.19 -12.44
CA ILE A 284 -11.71 10.00 -13.14
C ILE A 284 -12.09 11.27 -13.91
N SER A 285 -11.91 12.46 -13.32
CA SER A 285 -12.24 13.74 -13.94
C SER A 285 -11.30 14.07 -15.12
N LEU A 286 -10.02 13.75 -15.04
CA LEU A 286 -9.09 13.86 -16.17
C LEU A 286 -9.55 13.01 -17.37
N ALA A 287 -10.02 11.79 -17.08
CA ALA A 287 -10.58 10.93 -18.11
C ALA A 287 -11.90 11.50 -18.69
N ALA A 288 -12.74 12.10 -17.85
CA ALA A 288 -13.99 12.73 -18.26
C ALA A 288 -13.77 13.98 -19.12
N ALA A 289 -12.94 14.91 -18.68
CA ALA A 289 -12.68 16.19 -19.35
C ALA A 289 -12.15 16.03 -20.78
N SER A 290 -11.39 14.98 -21.02
CA SER A 290 -10.83 14.65 -22.33
C SER A 290 -11.71 13.69 -23.15
N SER A 291 -12.89 13.35 -22.64
CA SER A 291 -13.76 12.34 -23.24
C SER A 291 -14.70 12.96 -24.30
N PRO A 292 -14.74 12.44 -25.51
CA PRO A 292 -15.78 12.80 -26.45
C PRO A 292 -17.10 12.16 -26.05
N LEU A 293 -18.19 12.73 -26.50
CA LEU A 293 -19.60 12.40 -26.23
C LEU A 293 -20.05 10.95 -26.55
N HIS A 294 -19.22 9.94 -26.64
CA HIS A 294 -19.63 8.56 -26.97
C HIS A 294 -18.63 7.50 -26.48
N ILE A 295 -18.15 7.62 -25.22
CA ILE A 295 -17.31 6.57 -24.66
C ILE A 295 -18.19 5.55 -23.96
N HIS A 296 -17.99 4.28 -24.31
CA HIS A 296 -18.63 3.15 -23.68
C HIS A 296 -17.75 2.46 -22.63
N HIS A 297 -16.43 2.50 -22.84
CA HIS A 297 -15.48 1.79 -21.99
C HIS A 297 -14.29 2.68 -21.63
N LEU A 298 -13.95 2.75 -20.35
CA LEU A 298 -12.77 3.43 -19.82
C LEU A 298 -11.90 2.39 -19.09
N SER A 299 -10.68 2.20 -19.56
CA SER A 299 -9.74 1.22 -19.01
C SER A 299 -8.58 1.88 -18.27
N PHE A 300 -8.34 1.44 -17.04
CA PHE A 300 -7.20 1.80 -16.19
C PHE A 300 -6.16 0.68 -16.10
N GLU A 301 -6.24 -0.34 -16.97
CA GLU A 301 -5.29 -1.48 -17.00
C GLU A 301 -3.84 -1.02 -17.07
N ALA A 302 -3.55 0.01 -17.87
CA ALA A 302 -2.20 0.53 -18.00
C ALA A 302 -1.69 1.23 -16.72
N VAL A 303 -2.58 1.89 -15.96
CA VAL A 303 -2.24 2.44 -14.64
C VAL A 303 -1.92 1.31 -13.68
N MET A 304 -2.79 0.29 -13.59
CA MET A 304 -2.56 -0.89 -12.74
C MET A 304 -1.20 -1.53 -13.05
N ASN A 305 -0.92 -1.80 -14.32
CA ASN A 305 0.34 -2.42 -14.73
C ASN A 305 1.57 -1.53 -14.51
N SER A 306 1.41 -0.20 -14.50
CA SER A 306 2.48 0.74 -14.19
C SER A 306 2.81 0.82 -12.71
N ILE A 307 1.78 0.74 -11.84
CA ILE A 307 1.94 0.90 -10.38
C ILE A 307 2.40 -0.40 -9.73
N HIS A 308 2.01 -1.57 -10.27
CA HIS A 308 2.39 -2.86 -9.70
C HIS A 308 3.57 -3.48 -10.44
N TYR A 309 4.45 -4.12 -9.69
CA TYR A 309 5.55 -4.92 -10.24
C TYR A 309 5.60 -6.29 -9.55
N ASP A 310 6.17 -7.27 -10.23
CA ASP A 310 6.33 -8.60 -9.68
C ASP A 310 7.69 -8.72 -8.99
N TYR A 311 7.68 -9.09 -7.72
CA TYR A 311 8.88 -9.34 -6.94
C TYR A 311 8.82 -10.74 -6.32
N LYS A 312 9.63 -11.65 -6.84
CA LYS A 312 9.75 -13.04 -6.36
C LYS A 312 8.41 -13.78 -6.29
N GLY A 313 7.52 -13.53 -7.25
CA GLY A 313 6.23 -14.20 -7.34
C GLY A 313 5.09 -13.57 -6.54
N SER A 314 5.29 -12.39 -5.94
CA SER A 314 4.21 -11.60 -5.35
C SER A 314 4.09 -10.24 -6.02
N LYS A 315 2.85 -9.79 -6.26
CA LYS A 315 2.59 -8.44 -6.74
C LYS A 315 2.88 -7.45 -5.62
N LYS A 316 3.76 -6.49 -5.90
CA LYS A 316 4.04 -5.37 -5.01
C LYS A 316 3.72 -4.05 -5.68
N ILE A 317 3.23 -3.09 -4.90
CA ILE A 317 3.06 -1.72 -5.36
C ILE A 317 4.44 -1.09 -5.54
N ASN A 318 4.65 -0.43 -6.68
CA ASN A 318 5.79 0.45 -6.89
C ASN A 318 5.52 1.77 -6.14
N VAL A 319 6.00 1.82 -4.91
CA VAL A 319 5.80 2.95 -4.01
C VAL A 319 6.34 4.28 -4.57
N TYR A 320 7.42 4.22 -5.38
CA TYR A 320 7.98 5.42 -6.03
C TYR A 320 7.03 5.96 -7.09
N LYS A 321 6.53 5.11 -7.99
CA LYS A 321 5.57 5.52 -9.02
C LYS A 321 4.28 6.04 -8.41
N LYS A 322 3.76 5.36 -7.38
CA LYS A 322 2.58 5.80 -6.64
C LYS A 322 2.80 7.21 -6.10
N ARG A 323 3.88 7.44 -5.33
CA ARG A 323 4.17 8.76 -4.73
C ARG A 323 4.37 9.87 -5.75
N ILE A 324 5.01 9.57 -6.88
CA ILE A 324 5.16 10.54 -7.98
C ILE A 324 3.79 10.91 -8.57
N ILE A 325 2.92 9.93 -8.78
CA ILE A 325 1.55 10.15 -9.27
C ILE A 325 0.73 10.95 -8.24
N GLU A 326 0.82 10.62 -6.95
CA GLU A 326 0.16 11.37 -5.87
C GLU A 326 0.60 12.84 -5.85
N LYS A 327 1.89 13.11 -5.96
CA LYS A 327 2.43 14.47 -6.06
C LYS A 327 1.90 15.20 -7.29
N TYR A 328 1.87 14.52 -8.44
CA TYR A 328 1.32 15.06 -9.67
C TYR A 328 -0.15 15.45 -9.51
N LEU A 329 -0.97 14.55 -8.97
CA LEU A 329 -2.40 14.79 -8.75
C LEU A 329 -2.65 15.88 -7.70
N SER A 330 -1.83 15.97 -6.67
CA SER A 330 -1.93 17.01 -5.64
C SER A 330 -1.57 18.41 -6.21
N GLY A 331 -0.70 18.44 -7.20
CA GLY A 331 -0.33 19.68 -7.90
C GLY A 331 -1.37 20.17 -8.92
N LEU A 332 -2.34 19.34 -9.30
CA LEU A 332 -3.40 19.71 -10.25
C LEU A 332 -4.55 20.40 -9.53
N SER A 333 -4.91 21.60 -9.98
CA SER A 333 -6.15 22.24 -9.56
C SER A 333 -7.35 21.68 -10.34
N TRP A 334 -8.54 21.76 -9.76
CA TRP A 334 -9.77 21.35 -10.44
C TRP A 334 -10.03 22.20 -11.71
N GLU A 335 -9.68 23.49 -11.69
CA GLU A 335 -9.81 24.39 -12.86
C GLU A 335 -8.94 23.93 -14.04
N GLU A 336 -7.69 23.51 -13.78
CA GLU A 336 -6.80 22.96 -14.81
C GLU A 336 -7.36 21.67 -15.40
N ILE A 337 -7.90 20.77 -14.55
CA ILE A 337 -8.50 19.51 -15.00
C ILE A 337 -9.66 19.78 -15.96
N TYR A 338 -10.55 20.73 -15.66
CA TYR A 338 -11.75 21.00 -16.47
C TYR A 338 -11.50 21.87 -17.69
N SER A 339 -10.55 22.80 -17.60
CA SER A 339 -10.19 23.62 -18.75
C SER A 339 -9.35 22.87 -19.79
N GLY A 340 -8.79 21.69 -19.40
CA GLY A 340 -7.82 20.97 -20.22
C GLY A 340 -6.52 21.76 -20.42
N ALA A 341 -6.25 22.72 -19.54
CA ALA A 341 -5.00 23.49 -19.55
C ALA A 341 -3.83 22.58 -19.18
N GLU A 342 -2.66 22.86 -19.74
CA GLU A 342 -1.43 22.20 -19.26
C GLU A 342 -1.22 22.60 -17.79
N PRO A 343 -0.93 21.63 -16.90
CA PRO A 343 -0.73 21.91 -15.49
C PRO A 343 0.36 22.96 -15.26
N SER A 344 0.07 23.97 -14.47
CA SER A 344 1.05 24.96 -14.07
C SER A 344 2.11 24.31 -13.19
N GLY A 345 3.33 24.18 -13.69
CA GLY A 345 4.43 23.49 -13.00
C GLY A 345 4.51 21.97 -13.28
N ALA A 346 3.95 21.52 -14.41
CA ALA A 346 4.05 20.13 -14.84
C ALA A 346 5.51 19.65 -14.86
N ASN A 347 5.77 18.56 -14.14
CA ASN A 347 7.06 17.90 -14.20
C ASN A 347 7.22 17.22 -15.58
N PRO A 348 8.29 17.53 -16.36
CA PRO A 348 8.46 17.00 -17.72
C PRO A 348 8.68 15.48 -17.76
N HIS A 349 8.83 14.84 -16.61
CA HIS A 349 9.10 13.40 -16.48
C HIS A 349 7.86 12.56 -16.20
N LEU A 350 6.68 13.19 -16.01
CA LEU A 350 5.40 12.50 -15.86
C LEU A 350 4.29 13.26 -16.56
N VAL A 351 3.55 12.56 -17.40
CA VAL A 351 2.33 13.07 -18.04
C VAL A 351 1.22 12.02 -17.99
N HIS A 352 -0.04 12.46 -17.87
CA HIS A 352 -1.17 11.56 -18.12
C HIS A 352 -1.54 11.56 -19.61
N ARG A 353 -2.03 10.44 -20.11
CA ARG A 353 -2.48 10.31 -21.49
C ARG A 353 -3.75 9.50 -21.59
N LEU A 354 -4.53 9.84 -22.61
CA LEU A 354 -5.70 9.11 -23.05
C LEU A 354 -5.45 8.61 -24.46
N LEU A 355 -5.34 7.28 -24.58
CA LEU A 355 -5.11 6.63 -25.87
C LEU A 355 -6.44 6.11 -26.42
N ARG A 356 -6.62 6.33 -27.74
CA ARG A 356 -7.68 5.73 -28.55
C ARG A 356 -7.06 4.84 -29.59
N LYS A 357 -7.72 3.74 -29.85
CA LYS A 357 -7.34 2.83 -30.95
C LYS A 357 -8.38 2.95 -32.04
N GLU A 358 -7.95 3.15 -33.29
CA GLU A 358 -8.84 3.34 -34.44
C GLU A 358 -9.90 2.22 -34.59
N HIS A 359 -9.51 1.00 -34.25
CA HIS A 359 -10.40 -0.19 -34.32
C HIS A 359 -11.29 -0.35 -33.08
N LEU A 360 -11.17 0.52 -32.08
CA LEU A 360 -11.94 0.46 -30.83
C LEU A 360 -12.52 1.86 -30.48
N PRO A 361 -13.39 2.41 -31.32
CA PRO A 361 -13.82 3.82 -31.23
C PRO A 361 -14.56 4.15 -29.91
N GLY A 362 -15.13 3.14 -29.25
CA GLY A 362 -15.84 3.33 -27.98
C GLY A 362 -15.00 3.10 -26.72
N THR A 363 -13.67 2.84 -26.84
CA THR A 363 -12.80 2.50 -25.71
C THR A 363 -11.69 3.51 -25.55
N LEU A 364 -11.55 4.05 -24.33
CA LEU A 364 -10.43 4.88 -23.90
C LEU A 364 -9.52 4.12 -22.95
N PHE A 365 -8.23 4.36 -23.08
CA PHE A 365 -7.20 3.82 -22.18
C PHE A 365 -6.52 4.99 -21.48
N PHE A 366 -6.69 5.09 -20.17
CA PHE A 366 -6.01 6.07 -19.34
C PHE A 366 -4.69 5.47 -18.82
N HIS A 367 -3.60 6.25 -18.89
CA HIS A 367 -2.32 5.85 -18.29
C HIS A 367 -1.48 7.06 -17.90
N PHE A 368 -0.51 6.80 -17.02
CA PHE A 368 0.58 7.71 -16.71
C PHE A 368 1.84 7.28 -17.47
N GLU A 369 2.44 8.22 -18.20
CA GLU A 369 3.65 8.01 -18.97
C GLU A 369 4.83 8.68 -18.26
N PHE A 370 5.80 7.87 -17.83
CA PHE A 370 7.04 8.33 -17.26
C PHE A 370 8.09 8.49 -18.36
N SER A 371 8.94 9.52 -18.26
CA SER A 371 10.06 9.65 -19.19
C SER A 371 11.04 8.47 -19.05
N PRO A 372 11.82 8.12 -20.10
CA PRO A 372 12.81 7.06 -20.01
C PRO A 372 13.86 7.29 -18.90
N ALA A 373 14.17 8.54 -18.57
CA ALA A 373 15.09 8.88 -17.49
C ALA A 373 14.47 8.57 -16.12
N ALA A 374 13.18 8.91 -15.93
CA ALA A 374 12.44 8.61 -14.71
C ALA A 374 12.28 7.09 -14.51
N GLU A 375 11.90 6.34 -15.55
CA GLU A 375 11.78 4.87 -15.44
C GLU A 375 13.11 4.23 -15.00
N LYS A 376 14.23 4.62 -15.62
CA LYS A 376 15.54 4.09 -15.24
C LYS A 376 15.98 4.48 -13.83
N LEU A 377 15.63 5.67 -13.36
CA LEU A 377 15.95 6.09 -12.00
C LEU A 377 15.10 5.33 -10.97
N ILE A 378 13.81 5.09 -11.27
CA ILE A 378 12.92 4.29 -10.45
C ILE A 378 13.41 2.83 -10.37
N GLU A 379 13.78 2.23 -11.52
CA GLU A 379 14.40 0.90 -11.55
C GLU A 379 15.66 0.84 -10.68
N PHE A 380 16.52 1.85 -10.80
CA PHE A 380 17.74 1.95 -10.00
C PHE A 380 17.45 2.08 -8.50
N CYS A 381 16.43 2.83 -8.08
CA CYS A 381 16.01 2.89 -6.67
C CYS A 381 15.60 1.51 -6.14
N ILE A 382 14.83 0.73 -6.92
CA ILE A 382 14.40 -0.61 -6.55
C ILE A 382 15.61 -1.57 -6.44
N GLU A 383 16.52 -1.53 -7.40
CA GLU A 383 17.73 -2.36 -7.39
C GLU A 383 18.68 -2.01 -6.26
N ALA A 384 18.74 -0.72 -5.89
CA ALA A 384 19.62 -0.21 -4.87
C ALA A 384 19.11 -0.43 -3.43
N GLU A 385 17.87 -0.86 -3.20
CA GLU A 385 17.24 -1.01 -1.86
C GLU A 385 18.11 -1.70 -0.81
N LYS A 386 19.02 -2.59 -1.22
CA LYS A 386 19.94 -3.32 -0.35
C LYS A 386 21.39 -2.88 -0.50
N SER A 387 21.65 -1.69 -1.00
CA SER A 387 23.02 -1.20 -1.23
C SER A 387 23.24 0.16 -0.58
N ALA A 388 24.52 0.48 -0.33
CA ALA A 388 24.93 1.79 0.16
C ALA A 388 24.62 2.97 -0.79
N LEU A 389 24.13 2.69 -2.01
CA LEU A 389 23.71 3.71 -2.98
C LEU A 389 22.23 4.07 -2.86
N TYR A 390 21.46 3.35 -2.05
CA TYR A 390 20.01 3.50 -1.97
C TYR A 390 19.58 4.92 -1.61
N GLU A 391 20.08 5.46 -0.52
CA GLU A 391 19.73 6.82 -0.09
C GLU A 391 20.02 7.86 -1.18
N ARG A 392 21.20 7.74 -1.82
CA ARG A 392 21.57 8.65 -2.91
C ARG A 392 20.66 8.51 -4.13
N ALA A 393 20.25 7.28 -4.48
CA ALA A 393 19.32 7.02 -5.57
C ALA A 393 17.94 7.65 -5.30
N VAL A 394 17.42 7.46 -4.08
CA VAL A 394 16.14 8.01 -3.64
C VAL A 394 16.17 9.54 -3.58
N LEU A 395 17.26 10.13 -3.07
CA LEU A 395 17.41 11.60 -3.06
C LEU A 395 17.40 12.18 -4.46
N LEU A 396 18.06 11.54 -5.43
CA LEU A 396 18.02 11.97 -6.84
C LEU A 396 16.61 11.86 -7.42
N LEU A 397 15.86 10.80 -7.10
CA LEU A 397 14.48 10.64 -7.52
C LEU A 397 13.59 11.75 -6.92
N PHE A 398 13.77 12.05 -5.63
CA PHE A 398 13.03 13.09 -4.93
C PHE A 398 13.32 14.47 -5.49
N ASP A 399 14.58 14.75 -5.83
CA ASP A 399 14.96 16.03 -6.45
C ASP A 399 14.39 16.15 -7.87
N LEU A 400 14.32 15.03 -8.63
CA LEU A 400 13.76 15.03 -10.00
C LEU A 400 12.26 15.35 -10.02
N PHE A 401 11.52 14.89 -9.01
CA PHE A 401 10.07 15.04 -8.94
C PHE A 401 9.59 16.01 -7.86
N ASP A 402 10.50 16.71 -7.19
CA ASP A 402 10.18 17.60 -6.05
C ASP A 402 9.30 16.89 -4.99
N LEU A 403 9.71 15.65 -4.62
CA LEU A 403 8.94 14.81 -3.72
C LEU A 403 9.25 15.05 -2.23
N ARG A 404 10.29 15.81 -1.91
CA ARG A 404 10.62 16.08 -0.50
C ARG A 404 9.49 16.86 0.15
N ARG A 405 8.88 16.28 1.16
CA ARG A 405 7.85 16.92 1.98
C ARG A 405 8.49 17.76 3.09
N ASP A 406 9.57 17.26 3.67
CA ASP A 406 10.35 17.92 4.71
C ASP A 406 11.80 17.38 4.74
N ALA A 407 12.65 17.95 5.58
CA ALA A 407 14.06 17.55 5.72
C ALA A 407 14.24 16.16 6.36
N PHE A 408 13.19 15.62 6.96
CA PHE A 408 13.15 14.35 7.68
C PHE A 408 12.43 13.26 6.90
N ASP A 409 12.05 13.55 5.65
CA ASP A 409 11.36 12.61 4.76
C ASP A 409 12.30 11.45 4.41
N ARG A 410 12.26 10.41 5.22
CA ARG A 410 12.95 9.14 4.99
C ARG A 410 11.98 8.24 4.23
N PHE A 411 12.39 7.85 3.04
CA PHE A 411 11.61 6.91 2.26
C PHE A 411 11.88 5.48 2.76
N HIS A 412 11.04 5.03 3.70
CA HIS A 412 11.02 3.62 4.12
C HIS A 412 9.73 2.96 3.67
N ASN A 413 9.75 1.65 3.57
CA ASN A 413 8.53 0.86 3.54
C ASN A 413 7.86 1.05 4.91
N GLU A 414 6.89 1.99 4.97
CA GLU A 414 6.27 2.47 6.19
C GLU A 414 5.71 1.32 7.04
N ASP A 415 5.11 0.30 6.43
CA ASP A 415 4.55 -0.86 7.13
C ASP A 415 5.62 -1.67 7.87
N THR A 416 6.80 -1.85 7.26
CA THR A 416 7.91 -2.60 7.88
C THR A 416 8.55 -1.80 9.01
N TYR A 417 8.75 -0.49 8.81
CA TYR A 417 9.32 0.40 9.82
C TYR A 417 8.41 0.52 11.04
N LEU A 418 7.10 0.76 10.83
CA LEU A 418 6.11 0.84 11.92
C LEU A 418 5.96 -0.49 12.65
N SER A 419 6.01 -1.63 11.94
CA SER A 419 5.94 -2.97 12.54
C SER A 419 7.15 -3.24 13.44
N GLN A 420 8.37 -2.93 13.01
CA GLN A 420 9.58 -3.11 13.81
C GLN A 420 9.61 -2.22 15.05
N MET A 421 9.07 -0.99 14.96
CA MET A 421 8.94 -0.09 16.12
C MET A 421 7.88 -0.57 17.11
N ASN A 422 6.88 -1.35 16.68
CA ASN A 422 5.81 -1.86 17.55
C ASN A 422 6.25 -3.01 18.47
N ASP A 423 7.35 -3.69 18.18
CA ASP A 423 7.89 -4.76 19.04
C ASP A 423 8.55 -4.25 20.35
N THR A 424 8.47 -2.93 20.61
CA THR A 424 9.11 -2.26 21.76
C THR A 424 8.18 -1.98 22.94
N ALA A 425 6.96 -2.52 22.95
CA ALA A 425 5.93 -2.21 23.96
C ALA A 425 6.37 -2.51 25.41
N ASP A 426 7.05 -3.63 25.64
CA ASP A 426 7.44 -4.06 26.99
C ASP A 426 8.46 -3.11 27.64
N TYR A 427 9.40 -2.59 26.87
CA TYR A 427 10.42 -1.66 27.37
C TYR A 427 9.88 -0.27 27.69
N LYS A 428 8.79 0.13 27.03
CA LYS A 428 8.18 1.45 27.19
C LYS A 428 7.16 1.49 28.34
N ALA A 429 6.70 0.34 28.80
CA ALA A 429 5.67 0.25 29.84
C ALA A 429 6.07 0.93 31.16
N VAL A 430 7.37 0.99 31.49
CA VAL A 430 7.90 1.68 32.68
C VAL A 430 7.59 3.20 32.68
N ILE A 431 7.38 3.79 31.52
CA ILE A 431 7.04 5.22 31.36
C ILE A 431 5.69 5.51 32.02
N LEU A 432 4.73 4.59 31.91
CA LEU A 432 3.35 4.75 32.41
C LEU A 432 3.29 4.97 33.93
N ASP A 433 4.23 4.41 34.69
CA ASP A 433 4.29 4.57 36.14
C ASP A 433 4.53 6.03 36.58
N TYR A 434 5.01 6.86 35.65
CA TYR A 434 5.38 8.27 35.90
C TYR A 434 4.53 9.28 35.12
N VAL A 435 3.63 8.80 34.26
CA VAL A 435 2.65 9.66 33.56
C VAL A 435 1.67 10.21 34.57
N THR A 436 1.48 11.55 34.56
CA THR A 436 0.55 12.24 35.45
C THR A 436 -0.38 13.17 34.64
N GLY A 437 -1.58 13.41 35.18
CA GLY A 437 -2.55 14.30 34.58
C GLY A 437 -3.30 13.68 33.39
N ARG A 438 -3.93 14.55 32.58
CA ARG A 438 -4.79 14.13 31.48
C ARG A 438 -4.24 14.49 30.09
N LYS A 439 -3.45 15.55 30.00
CA LYS A 439 -2.87 16.05 28.77
C LYS A 439 -1.42 15.58 28.66
N VAL A 440 -1.21 14.58 27.87
CA VAL A 440 0.09 13.90 27.70
C VAL A 440 0.56 14.07 26.27
N LEU A 441 1.80 14.53 26.09
CA LEU A 441 2.44 14.63 24.78
C LEU A 441 3.51 13.54 24.64
N ASP A 442 3.49 12.82 23.54
CA ASP A 442 4.54 11.89 23.10
C ASP A 442 5.28 12.52 21.91
N ILE A 443 6.54 12.86 22.10
CA ILE A 443 7.37 13.51 21.09
C ILE A 443 8.12 12.45 20.29
N GLY A 444 7.93 12.42 18.97
CA GLY A 444 8.44 11.37 18.10
C GLY A 444 7.75 10.03 18.37
N PRO A 445 6.41 9.93 18.21
CA PRO A 445 5.64 8.74 18.59
C PRO A 445 5.99 7.49 17.77
N GLY A 446 6.70 7.64 16.65
CA GLY A 446 7.03 6.55 15.74
C GLY A 446 5.79 5.79 15.30
N GLY A 447 5.73 4.48 15.55
CA GLY A 447 4.57 3.63 15.24
C GLY A 447 3.37 3.79 16.19
N GLY A 448 3.43 4.68 17.20
CA GLY A 448 2.32 4.97 18.13
C GLY A 448 2.14 3.96 19.27
N VAL A 449 3.12 3.10 19.53
CA VAL A 449 3.04 2.08 20.60
C VAL A 449 2.78 2.69 21.97
N LEU A 450 3.44 3.80 22.29
CA LEU A 450 3.26 4.45 23.59
C LEU A 450 1.89 5.12 23.68
N LEU A 451 1.37 5.68 22.58
CA LEU A 451 0.01 6.20 22.50
C LEU A 451 -1.01 5.11 22.80
N ASP A 452 -0.84 3.91 22.23
CA ASP A 452 -1.70 2.75 22.50
C ASP A 452 -1.64 2.32 23.96
N LEU A 453 -0.43 2.17 24.52
CA LEU A 453 -0.25 1.77 25.91
C LEU A 453 -0.90 2.74 26.89
N ILE A 454 -0.80 4.07 26.63
CA ILE A 454 -1.44 5.08 27.46
C ILE A 454 -2.96 4.99 27.33
N GLU A 455 -3.49 4.89 26.10
CA GLU A 455 -4.93 4.76 25.85
C GLU A 455 -5.53 3.52 26.53
N GLU A 456 -4.84 2.39 26.47
CA GLU A 456 -5.31 1.11 27.02
C GLU A 456 -5.27 1.08 28.56
N ARG A 457 -4.19 1.61 29.16
CA ARG A 457 -3.99 1.54 30.62
C ARG A 457 -4.51 2.74 31.39
N MET A 458 -4.74 3.88 30.71
CA MET A 458 -5.17 5.14 31.29
C MET A 458 -6.36 5.72 30.50
N PRO A 459 -7.58 5.11 30.60
CA PRO A 459 -8.72 5.46 29.73
C PRO A 459 -9.20 6.91 29.81
N GLU A 460 -8.89 7.62 30.89
CA GLU A 460 -9.20 9.03 31.08
C GLU A 460 -8.21 10.00 30.43
N VAL A 461 -7.09 9.49 29.91
CA VAL A 461 -6.05 10.25 29.21
C VAL A 461 -6.27 10.11 27.72
N VAL A 462 -6.19 11.23 27.00
CA VAL A 462 -6.10 11.23 25.53
C VAL A 462 -4.69 11.72 25.19
N PRO A 463 -3.76 10.81 24.89
CA PRO A 463 -2.40 11.21 24.55
C PRO A 463 -2.35 11.83 23.15
N VAL A 464 -1.41 12.75 22.95
CA VAL A 464 -1.19 13.44 21.68
C VAL A 464 0.25 13.17 21.22
N GLY A 465 0.39 12.51 20.08
CA GLY A 465 1.69 12.34 19.42
C GLY A 465 2.04 13.61 18.63
N ILE A 466 3.28 14.07 18.76
CA ILE A 466 3.82 15.19 17.96
C ILE A 466 5.05 14.71 17.21
N ASP A 467 5.00 14.81 15.89
CA ASP A 467 6.12 14.46 15.02
C ASP A 467 6.32 15.54 13.95
N ILE A 468 7.56 15.74 13.56
CA ILE A 468 7.91 16.68 12.49
C ILE A 468 7.64 16.08 11.11
N SER A 469 7.73 14.75 11.00
CA SER A 469 7.56 14.01 9.74
C SER A 469 6.09 13.91 9.35
N SER A 470 5.75 14.46 8.19
CA SER A 470 4.41 14.34 7.61
C SER A 470 4.04 12.88 7.32
N ASN A 471 5.00 12.03 6.97
CA ASN A 471 4.77 10.61 6.69
C ASN A 471 4.35 9.85 7.96
N VAL A 472 5.04 10.06 9.08
CA VAL A 472 4.67 9.45 10.37
C VAL A 472 3.26 9.87 10.79
N ILE A 473 2.94 11.15 10.67
CA ILE A 473 1.61 11.68 11.02
C ILE A 473 0.51 11.11 10.12
N GLU A 474 0.73 11.00 8.81
CA GLU A 474 -0.23 10.39 7.88
C GLU A 474 -0.46 8.90 8.19
N ALA A 475 0.62 8.14 8.41
CA ALA A 475 0.53 6.71 8.75
C ALA A 475 -0.22 6.49 10.07
N LEU A 476 0.05 7.31 11.10
CA LEU A 476 -0.66 7.26 12.37
C LEU A 476 -2.14 7.67 12.23
N ARG A 477 -2.48 8.67 11.42
CA ARG A 477 -3.87 9.05 11.14
C ARG A 477 -4.65 7.93 10.47
N GLN A 478 -4.06 7.26 9.48
CA GLN A 478 -4.67 6.10 8.82
C GLN A 478 -4.85 4.95 9.82
N ARG A 479 -3.84 4.69 10.65
CA ARG A 479 -3.92 3.67 11.70
C ARG A 479 -5.00 3.99 12.72
N LYS A 480 -5.11 5.25 13.17
CA LYS A 480 -6.16 5.73 14.09
C LYS A 480 -7.55 5.43 13.54
N GLN A 481 -7.81 5.73 12.28
CA GLN A 481 -9.10 5.48 11.64
C GLN A 481 -9.40 3.98 11.52
N ARG A 482 -8.42 3.19 11.03
CA ARG A 482 -8.58 1.74 10.84
C ARG A 482 -8.82 0.99 12.15
N GLU A 483 -8.17 1.41 13.25
CA GLU A 483 -8.21 0.73 14.54
C GLU A 483 -9.17 1.41 15.55
N ASP A 484 -9.90 2.45 15.14
CA ASP A 484 -10.82 3.25 15.99
C ASP A 484 -10.15 3.75 17.28
N ARG A 485 -8.93 4.30 17.15
CA ARG A 485 -8.15 4.81 18.27
C ARG A 485 -8.60 6.22 18.68
N ARG A 486 -8.49 6.54 19.97
CA ARG A 486 -8.90 7.85 20.53
C ARG A 486 -7.75 8.85 20.62
N TRP A 487 -6.49 8.39 20.68
CA TRP A 487 -5.34 9.28 20.72
C TRP A 487 -5.28 10.22 19.51
N GLU A 488 -4.61 11.37 19.67
CA GLU A 488 -4.48 12.37 18.61
C GLU A 488 -3.04 12.44 18.11
N VAL A 489 -2.86 12.94 16.88
CA VAL A 489 -1.53 13.21 16.32
C VAL A 489 -1.51 14.56 15.60
N LEU A 490 -0.43 15.30 15.82
CA LEU A 490 -0.19 16.62 15.25
C LEU A 490 1.18 16.66 14.60
N GLN A 491 1.26 17.24 13.40
CA GLN A 491 2.56 17.59 12.83
C GLN A 491 3.10 18.82 13.56
N GLY A 492 4.30 18.71 14.13
CA GLY A 492 4.88 19.79 14.92
C GLY A 492 6.36 19.61 15.20
N ASP A 493 7.01 20.72 15.55
CA ASP A 493 8.43 20.78 15.88
C ASP A 493 8.62 20.73 17.41
N ALA A 494 9.35 19.74 17.90
CA ALA A 494 9.70 19.59 19.33
C ALA A 494 10.43 20.80 19.91
N LEU A 495 11.14 21.55 19.10
CA LEU A 495 11.88 22.75 19.51
C LEU A 495 10.96 23.94 19.76
N ASN A 496 9.70 23.91 19.28
CA ASN A 496 8.75 25.01 19.31
C ASN A 496 7.33 24.58 19.70
N LEU A 497 7.18 23.75 20.76
CA LEU A 497 5.88 23.16 21.17
C LEU A 497 4.80 24.20 21.48
N LYS A 498 5.17 25.40 21.92
CA LYS A 498 4.24 26.52 22.18
C LYS A 498 3.42 26.96 20.96
N ASP A 499 3.88 26.60 19.74
CA ASP A 499 3.17 26.93 18.50
C ASP A 499 2.02 25.94 18.23
N TYR A 500 1.99 24.81 18.93
CA TYR A 500 1.03 23.71 18.75
C TYR A 500 0.16 23.48 19.99
N VAL A 501 0.67 23.80 21.17
CA VAL A 501 -0.02 23.62 22.47
C VAL A 501 0.11 24.86 23.33
N GLU A 502 -0.97 25.17 24.05
CA GLU A 502 -1.00 26.33 24.95
C GLU A 502 -0.02 26.16 26.12
N PRO A 503 0.84 27.15 26.38
CA PRO A 503 1.78 27.09 27.48
C PRO A 503 1.10 26.88 28.86
N GLY A 504 1.72 26.07 29.70
CA GLY A 504 1.21 25.80 31.04
C GLY A 504 -0.01 24.89 31.12
N THR A 505 -0.33 24.16 30.05
CA THR A 505 -1.51 23.27 29.97
C THR A 505 -1.22 21.78 29.86
N VAL A 506 0.03 21.40 29.72
CA VAL A 506 0.45 20.00 29.52
C VAL A 506 0.88 19.39 30.85
N ASP A 507 0.37 18.23 31.19
CA ASP A 507 0.71 17.54 32.43
C ASP A 507 1.97 16.69 32.32
N THR A 508 2.18 16.04 31.14
CA THR A 508 3.34 15.20 30.92
C THR A 508 3.84 15.34 29.48
N VAL A 509 5.15 15.51 29.31
CA VAL A 509 5.83 15.43 28.00
C VAL A 509 6.80 14.26 28.01
N ILE A 510 6.75 13.40 27.02
CA ILE A 510 7.56 12.21 26.93
C ILE A 510 8.51 12.32 25.72
N PHE A 511 9.80 12.00 25.98
CA PHE A 511 10.83 11.80 24.97
C PHE A 511 11.32 10.37 25.10
N SER A 512 10.85 9.48 24.23
CA SER A 512 11.23 8.07 24.25
C SER A 512 12.02 7.70 23.00
N SER A 513 13.35 7.61 23.12
CA SER A 513 14.28 7.29 22.03
C SER A 513 14.19 8.30 20.86
N ILE A 514 14.20 9.59 21.17
CA ILE A 514 14.09 10.68 20.20
C ILE A 514 15.11 11.81 20.40
N LEU A 515 15.61 12.03 21.64
CA LEU A 515 16.53 13.13 21.88
C LEU A 515 17.89 12.91 21.21
N HIS A 516 18.36 11.66 21.09
CA HIS A 516 19.57 11.32 20.32
C HIS A 516 19.40 11.60 18.82
N GLU A 517 18.19 11.45 18.27
CA GLU A 517 17.89 11.85 16.90
C GLU A 517 17.92 13.38 16.73
N LEU A 518 17.30 14.12 17.64
CA LEU A 518 17.37 15.59 17.64
C LEU A 518 18.81 16.07 17.73
N TYR A 519 19.64 15.43 18.59
CA TYR A 519 21.07 15.70 18.71
C TYR A 519 21.82 15.44 17.41
N SER A 520 21.55 14.31 16.75
CA SER A 520 22.29 13.84 15.59
C SER A 520 21.87 14.51 14.27
N TYR A 521 20.57 14.73 14.06
CA TYR A 521 20.05 15.15 12.76
C TYR A 521 19.71 16.63 12.65
N VAL A 522 19.27 17.26 13.75
CA VAL A 522 18.79 18.64 13.69
C VAL A 522 19.97 19.60 13.73
N PRO A 523 20.27 20.35 12.66
CA PRO A 523 21.35 21.31 12.70
C PRO A 523 20.96 22.56 13.50
N LEU A 524 21.83 23.00 14.40
CA LEU A 524 21.76 24.31 15.03
C LEU A 524 23.01 25.11 14.63
N ASP A 525 22.80 26.31 14.11
CA ASP A 525 23.89 27.14 13.55
C ASP A 525 24.74 26.39 12.47
N GLY A 526 24.05 25.54 11.69
CA GLY A 526 24.66 24.75 10.63
C GLY A 526 25.49 23.54 11.08
N LYS A 527 25.43 23.19 12.37
CA LYS A 527 26.14 22.02 12.94
C LYS A 527 25.16 20.97 13.44
N LYS A 528 25.31 19.75 12.95
CA LYS A 528 24.72 18.52 13.51
C LYS A 528 25.47 18.11 14.80
N PHE A 529 24.97 17.05 15.47
CA PHE A 529 25.53 16.54 16.75
C PHE A 529 25.70 17.66 17.79
N ASN A 530 24.57 18.33 18.07
CA ASN A 530 24.58 19.58 18.84
C ASN A 530 23.69 19.49 20.09
N HIS A 531 24.30 19.62 21.26
CA HIS A 531 23.59 19.68 22.55
C HIS A 531 22.61 20.85 22.64
N GLY A 532 22.77 21.91 21.83
CA GLY A 532 21.87 23.05 21.81
C GLY A 532 20.47 22.65 21.30
N THR A 533 20.32 21.65 20.41
CA THR A 533 19.02 21.15 19.97
C THR A 533 18.29 20.42 21.09
N VAL A 534 19.02 19.63 21.89
CA VAL A 534 18.48 18.95 23.08
C VAL A 534 18.05 20.00 24.14
N SER A 535 18.85 21.04 24.34
CA SER A 535 18.52 22.16 25.24
C SER A 535 17.23 22.87 24.77
N ALA A 536 17.11 23.16 23.48
CA ALA A 536 15.92 23.82 22.92
C ALA A 536 14.66 22.95 23.08
N ALA A 537 14.76 21.63 22.82
CA ALA A 537 13.66 20.70 22.99
C ALA A 537 13.19 20.59 24.45
N LEU A 538 14.14 20.45 25.39
CA LEU A 538 13.82 20.42 26.84
C LEU A 538 13.19 21.73 27.32
N ALA A 539 13.73 22.87 26.92
CA ALA A 539 13.19 24.19 27.26
C ALA A 539 11.78 24.41 26.68
N SER A 540 11.59 23.96 25.42
CA SER A 540 10.28 24.00 24.76
C SER A 540 9.24 23.16 25.50
N ALA A 541 9.59 21.91 25.85
CA ALA A 541 8.72 21.02 26.63
C ALA A 541 8.41 21.61 28.03
N PHE A 542 9.42 22.13 28.71
CA PHE A 542 9.23 22.73 30.03
C PHE A 542 8.34 23.97 30.01
N GLY A 543 8.39 24.73 28.90
CA GLY A 543 7.55 25.92 28.69
C GLY A 543 6.07 25.61 28.55
N VAL A 544 5.68 24.45 28.03
CA VAL A 544 4.29 24.05 27.87
C VAL A 544 3.74 23.29 29.07
N LEU A 545 4.61 22.81 30.00
CA LEU A 545 4.18 22.12 31.22
C LEU A 545 3.39 23.01 32.17
N ALA A 546 2.31 22.46 32.67
CA ALA A 546 1.60 22.99 33.86
C ALA A 546 2.50 22.90 35.09
N ASP A 547 2.14 23.67 36.15
CA ASP A 547 2.80 23.56 37.45
C ASP A 547 2.58 22.13 38.01
N GLY A 548 3.66 21.50 38.47
CA GLY A 548 3.64 20.10 38.90
C GLY A 548 3.71 19.09 37.76
N GLY A 549 3.74 19.53 36.50
CA GLY A 549 3.90 18.66 35.33
C GLY A 549 5.27 18.05 35.22
N ALA A 550 5.42 17.01 34.37
CA ALA A 550 6.65 16.24 34.24
C ALA A 550 7.16 16.14 32.82
N ILE A 551 8.49 16.11 32.64
CA ILE A 551 9.15 15.60 31.48
C ILE A 551 9.70 14.19 31.80
N ILE A 552 9.40 13.22 30.95
CA ILE A 552 9.94 11.86 31.05
C ILE A 552 10.87 11.61 29.86
N ILE A 553 12.10 11.22 30.14
CA ILE A 553 13.10 10.92 29.13
C ILE A 553 13.48 9.45 29.26
N ARG A 554 13.48 8.73 28.15
CA ARG A 554 14.06 7.40 28.00
C ARG A 554 14.91 7.42 26.72
N ASP A 555 16.23 7.42 26.85
CA ASP A 555 17.14 7.61 25.72
C ASP A 555 18.50 6.98 25.94
N GLY A 556 19.40 7.06 24.97
CA GLY A 556 20.75 6.57 25.06
C GLY A 556 21.59 7.26 26.16
N ILE A 557 22.56 6.57 26.69
CA ILE A 557 23.45 7.09 27.76
C ILE A 557 24.88 6.59 27.58
N MET A 558 25.86 7.42 27.90
CA MET A 558 27.26 7.04 28.02
C MET A 558 27.58 6.49 29.40
N THR A 559 28.59 5.65 29.44
CA THR A 559 29.18 5.15 30.72
C THR A 559 30.17 6.16 31.28
N GLU A 560 30.23 6.27 32.61
CA GLU A 560 31.25 7.04 33.34
C GLU A 560 32.02 6.16 34.33
N PRO A 561 33.34 6.43 34.57
CA PRO A 561 34.18 7.44 33.88
C PRO A 561 34.40 7.10 32.39
N GLU A 562 34.50 8.13 31.54
CA GLU A 562 34.59 7.97 30.06
C GLU A 562 35.93 7.32 29.59
N ASP A 563 36.97 7.37 30.43
CA ASP A 563 38.31 6.85 30.14
C ASP A 563 38.43 5.34 30.35
N GLN A 564 37.38 4.66 30.80
CA GLN A 564 37.38 3.20 30.92
C GLN A 564 37.63 2.53 29.58
N MET A 565 38.51 1.52 29.58
CA MET A 565 38.76 0.72 28.39
C MET A 565 38.04 -0.62 28.45
N ARG A 566 37.69 -1.15 27.30
CA ARG A 566 37.06 -2.47 27.13
C ARG A 566 37.80 -3.24 26.04
N ARG A 567 38.03 -4.53 26.31
CA ARG A 567 38.43 -5.46 25.25
C ARG A 567 37.17 -6.07 24.67
N VAL A 568 37.05 -6.00 23.36
CA VAL A 568 35.97 -6.59 22.61
C VAL A 568 36.52 -7.68 21.71
N ARG A 569 36.07 -8.92 21.93
CA ARG A 569 36.45 -10.06 21.11
C ARG A 569 35.29 -10.45 20.27
N PHE A 570 35.46 -10.46 18.97
CA PHE A 570 34.47 -10.93 18.01
C PHE A 570 34.47 -12.44 17.94
N LEU A 571 33.28 -13.03 17.91
CA LEU A 571 33.05 -14.48 17.74
C LEU A 571 32.74 -14.83 16.29
N GLU A 572 32.31 -13.84 15.51
CA GLU A 572 32.08 -13.93 14.07
C GLU A 572 33.31 -13.48 13.29
N ASP A 573 33.57 -14.09 12.14
CA ASP A 573 34.80 -13.83 11.34
C ASP A 573 34.80 -12.43 10.71
N ASP A 574 33.65 -11.79 10.54
CA ASP A 574 33.45 -10.48 9.90
C ASP A 574 33.44 -9.30 10.91
N GLY A 575 33.44 -9.58 12.22
CA GLY A 575 33.30 -8.55 13.26
C GLY A 575 34.32 -7.43 13.17
N MET A 576 35.57 -7.74 12.81
CA MET A 576 36.59 -6.72 12.58
C MET A 576 36.30 -5.83 11.38
N ALA A 577 35.84 -6.44 10.29
CA ALA A 577 35.45 -5.70 9.08
C ALA A 577 34.27 -4.75 9.35
N TRP A 578 33.32 -5.19 10.18
CA TRP A 578 32.21 -4.35 10.67
C TRP A 578 32.71 -3.14 11.46
N LEU A 579 33.63 -3.35 12.41
CA LEU A 579 34.20 -2.25 13.21
C LEU A 579 34.98 -1.25 12.34
N GLU A 580 35.83 -1.74 11.43
CA GLU A 580 36.59 -0.90 10.51
C GLU A 580 35.67 -0.05 9.61
N ARG A 581 34.63 -0.67 9.06
CA ARG A 581 33.58 0.01 8.26
C ARG A 581 32.89 1.06 9.10
N TYR A 582 32.40 0.69 10.29
CA TYR A 582 31.71 1.61 11.18
C TYR A 582 32.56 2.80 11.59
N ALA A 583 33.82 2.57 12.02
CA ALA A 583 34.74 3.64 12.41
C ALA A 583 35.04 4.64 11.28
N LYS A 584 34.94 4.20 10.03
CA LYS A 584 35.07 5.05 8.83
C LYS A 584 33.80 5.82 8.49
N ASP A 585 32.67 5.17 8.60
CA ASP A 585 31.38 5.67 8.06
C ASP A 585 30.56 6.45 9.10
N PHE A 586 30.90 6.34 10.40
CA PHE A 586 30.18 6.99 11.48
C PHE A 586 30.35 8.51 11.47
N ASP A 587 29.25 9.24 11.34
CA ASP A 587 29.22 10.71 11.22
C ASP A 587 29.38 11.46 12.56
N GLY A 588 29.15 10.80 13.71
CA GLY A 588 29.13 11.42 15.00
C GLY A 588 30.54 11.83 15.51
N ARG A 589 31.13 11.01 16.35
CA ARG A 589 32.48 11.20 16.84
C ARG A 589 33.45 10.14 16.32
N SER A 590 34.76 10.41 16.36
CA SER A 590 35.77 9.42 15.96
C SER A 590 35.73 8.22 16.90
N ILE A 591 35.58 7.02 16.34
CA ILE A 591 35.68 5.75 17.07
C ILE A 591 37.14 5.36 17.19
N ARG A 592 37.61 5.20 18.43
CA ARG A 592 39.01 4.89 18.75
C ARG A 592 39.14 3.42 19.17
N TYR A 593 40.06 2.70 18.58
CA TYR A 593 40.38 1.33 18.96
C TYR A 593 41.80 0.98 18.64
N GLU A 594 42.35 0.01 19.39
CA GLU A 594 43.65 -0.61 19.17
C GLU A 594 43.41 -2.11 18.92
N GLN A 595 43.89 -2.60 17.79
CA GLN A 595 43.78 -4.02 17.46
C GLN A 595 44.79 -4.83 18.24
N LEU A 596 44.31 -5.78 19.06
CA LEU A 596 45.17 -6.67 19.86
C LEU A 596 45.45 -7.98 19.13
N SER A 597 44.48 -8.46 18.34
CA SER A 597 44.62 -9.68 17.53
C SER A 597 43.70 -9.59 16.30
N GLY A 598 43.60 -10.65 15.50
CA GLY A 598 42.69 -10.71 14.35
C GLY A 598 41.20 -10.56 14.69
N GLN A 599 40.79 -10.85 15.92
CA GLN A 599 39.40 -10.83 16.37
C GLN A 599 39.19 -10.08 17.69
N GLU A 600 40.18 -9.33 18.17
CA GLU A 600 40.14 -8.65 19.48
C GLU A 600 40.70 -7.24 19.40
N VAL A 601 39.97 -6.30 20.00
CA VAL A 601 40.33 -4.88 20.07
C VAL A 601 40.24 -4.37 21.49
N LEU A 602 41.06 -3.34 21.80
CA LEU A 602 40.95 -2.52 23.00
C LEU A 602 40.42 -1.15 22.61
N MET A 603 39.34 -0.71 23.23
CA MET A 603 38.68 0.55 22.89
C MET A 603 38.01 1.21 24.10
N PRO A 604 37.77 2.54 24.09
CA PRO A 604 37.02 3.21 25.12
C PRO A 604 35.60 2.63 25.24
N VAL A 605 35.09 2.55 26.47
CA VAL A 605 33.78 1.93 26.76
C VAL A 605 32.64 2.52 25.95
N ASN A 606 32.68 3.84 25.78
CA ASN A 606 31.62 4.53 25.02
C ASN A 606 31.75 4.37 23.50
N ASP A 607 32.97 4.21 22.99
CA ASP A 607 33.21 3.88 21.58
C ASP A 607 32.81 2.43 21.30
N ALA A 608 33.04 1.52 22.26
CA ALA A 608 32.62 0.14 22.18
C ALA A 608 31.04 0.04 22.13
N MET A 609 30.36 0.71 23.05
CA MET A 609 28.91 0.63 23.11
C MET A 609 28.24 1.29 21.91
N GLU A 610 28.75 2.40 21.42
CA GLU A 610 28.25 3.07 20.22
C GLU A 610 28.33 2.16 18.99
N PHE A 611 29.46 1.49 18.79
CA PHE A 611 29.60 0.48 17.75
C PHE A 611 28.62 -0.70 17.94
N LEU A 612 28.47 -1.20 19.17
CA LEU A 612 27.63 -2.36 19.48
C LEU A 612 26.14 -2.10 19.25
N TYR A 613 25.66 -0.86 19.37
CA TYR A 613 24.29 -0.50 18.96
C TYR A 613 24.08 -0.86 17.48
N THR A 614 24.88 -0.32 16.59
CA THR A 614 24.77 -0.58 15.14
C THR A 614 25.02 -2.05 14.80
N TYR A 615 26.00 -2.69 15.46
CA TYR A 615 26.30 -4.10 15.25
C TYR A 615 25.13 -5.01 15.63
N THR A 616 24.32 -4.62 16.62
CA THR A 616 23.10 -5.34 17.03
C THR A 616 22.05 -5.33 15.92
N TRP A 617 21.80 -4.18 15.31
CA TRP A 617 20.76 -4.00 14.30
C TRP A 617 21.13 -4.55 12.93
N GLY A 618 22.42 -4.67 12.62
CA GLY A 618 22.93 -5.31 11.41
C GLY A 618 22.80 -4.47 10.13
N GLU A 619 22.90 -5.14 8.97
CA GLU A 619 23.07 -4.48 7.68
C GLU A 619 21.85 -3.65 7.25
N GLU A 620 20.64 -4.06 7.62
CA GLU A 620 19.41 -3.38 7.19
C GLU A 620 19.25 -1.99 7.84
N ALA A 621 19.75 -1.81 9.07
CA ALA A 621 19.68 -0.53 9.77
C ALA A 621 20.96 0.31 9.59
N TYR A 622 22.04 -0.27 9.09
CA TYR A 622 23.39 0.31 9.09
C TYR A 622 23.48 1.75 8.59
N ILE A 623 22.82 2.07 7.46
CA ILE A 623 22.86 3.40 6.84
C ILE A 623 22.32 4.49 7.78
N HIS A 624 21.35 4.15 8.62
CA HIS A 624 20.76 5.08 9.58
C HIS A 624 21.59 5.15 10.85
N GLU A 625 21.97 4.01 11.37
CA GLU A 625 22.75 3.88 12.60
C GLU A 625 24.10 4.62 12.56
N VAL A 626 24.78 4.66 11.40
CA VAL A 626 26.05 5.40 11.26
C VAL A 626 25.87 6.92 11.26
N GLN A 627 24.64 7.42 11.12
CA GLN A 627 24.31 8.83 11.16
C GLN A 627 23.76 9.28 12.52
N GLU A 628 23.53 8.36 13.44
CA GLU A 628 22.94 8.60 14.77
C GLU A 628 23.97 8.32 15.86
N GLN A 629 24.08 9.21 16.83
CA GLN A 629 24.88 9.00 18.03
C GLN A 629 23.97 8.80 19.22
N PHE A 630 23.89 7.57 19.74
CA PHE A 630 23.01 7.20 20.85
C PHE A 630 23.54 7.72 22.18
N GLY A 631 24.84 7.57 22.43
CA GLY A 631 25.48 8.04 23.65
C GLY A 631 26.08 9.44 23.48
N TYR A 632 25.44 10.47 24.00
CA TYR A 632 25.88 11.85 23.89
C TYR A 632 26.05 12.59 25.24
N PHE A 633 25.67 11.96 26.36
CA PHE A 633 25.97 12.39 27.74
C PHE A 633 26.30 11.21 28.64
N THR A 634 27.22 11.42 29.62
CA THR A 634 27.29 10.55 30.78
C THR A 634 26.22 10.93 31.82
N PRO A 635 25.92 10.07 32.80
CA PRO A 635 24.92 10.39 33.83
C PRO A 635 25.14 11.73 34.52
N SER A 636 26.34 12.01 34.97
CA SER A 636 26.69 13.26 35.64
C SER A 636 26.54 14.48 34.71
N GLN A 637 27.00 14.35 33.46
CA GLN A 637 26.88 15.40 32.45
C GLN A 637 25.40 15.69 32.14
N TYR A 638 24.56 14.66 32.01
CA TYR A 638 23.16 14.84 31.69
C TYR A 638 22.39 15.54 32.83
N ALA A 639 22.63 15.14 34.08
CA ALA A 639 22.02 15.81 35.24
C ALA A 639 22.42 17.30 35.30
N ALA A 640 23.70 17.62 35.16
CA ALA A 640 24.18 19.02 35.15
C ALA A 640 23.61 19.81 33.97
N PHE A 641 23.49 19.19 32.78
CA PHE A 641 22.91 19.82 31.60
C PHE A 641 21.43 20.15 31.77
N ILE A 642 20.63 19.26 32.38
CA ILE A 642 19.23 19.49 32.69
C ILE A 642 19.09 20.66 33.67
N GLU A 643 19.87 20.67 34.76
CA GLU A 643 19.87 21.74 35.74
C GLU A 643 20.23 23.10 35.12
N GLN A 644 21.25 23.11 34.28
CA GLN A 644 21.68 24.33 33.59
C GLN A 644 20.62 24.85 32.61
N THR A 645 19.96 23.92 31.85
CA THR A 645 18.98 24.25 30.80
C THR A 645 17.67 24.77 31.42
N LEU A 646 17.12 24.05 32.41
CA LEU A 646 15.79 24.27 32.93
C LEU A 646 15.76 25.14 34.20
N GLY A 647 16.90 25.31 34.87
CA GLY A 647 17.06 26.13 36.03
C GLY A 647 16.40 25.56 37.30
N PRO A 648 16.29 26.39 38.36
CA PRO A 648 15.90 25.93 39.70
C PRO A 648 14.42 25.48 39.84
N GLN A 649 13.59 25.74 38.86
CA GLN A 649 12.20 25.27 38.84
C GLN A 649 12.07 23.82 38.37
N ALA A 650 13.12 23.22 37.84
CA ALA A 650 13.16 21.82 37.43
C ALA A 650 13.81 20.96 38.52
N LYS A 651 13.11 19.91 38.94
CA LYS A 651 13.63 18.95 39.90
C LYS A 651 13.73 17.56 39.24
N ILE A 652 14.91 17.01 39.21
CA ILE A 652 15.11 15.60 38.80
C ILE A 652 14.61 14.70 39.92
N GLU A 653 13.49 14.01 39.71
CA GLU A 653 12.88 13.10 40.68
C GLU A 653 13.42 11.68 40.56
N VAL A 654 13.68 11.27 39.31
CA VAL A 654 14.21 9.96 39.00
C VAL A 654 15.36 10.13 38.02
N PHE A 655 16.47 9.46 38.28
CA PHE A 655 17.57 9.30 37.34
C PHE A 655 18.11 7.88 37.50
N ARG A 656 17.88 7.05 36.48
CA ARG A 656 18.35 5.66 36.42
C ARG A 656 19.05 5.45 35.08
N HIS A 657 20.02 4.55 35.05
CA HIS A 657 20.59 4.05 33.83
C HIS A 657 20.78 2.53 33.95
N TYR A 658 20.68 1.85 32.87
CA TYR A 658 20.68 0.38 32.82
C TYR A 658 20.99 -0.12 31.40
N LEU A 659 21.38 -1.38 31.30
CA LEU A 659 21.40 -2.09 30.02
C LEU A 659 19.98 -2.47 29.63
N GLN A 660 19.50 -2.03 28.46
CA GLN A 660 18.20 -2.42 27.95
C GLN A 660 18.18 -3.93 27.65
N GLU A 661 17.06 -4.58 27.95
CA GLU A 661 16.81 -5.96 27.58
C GLU A 661 16.92 -6.15 26.06
N GLY A 662 17.41 -7.34 25.65
CA GLY A 662 17.61 -7.70 24.24
C GLY A 662 19.04 -7.52 23.75
N TYR A 663 19.82 -6.58 24.28
CA TYR A 663 21.21 -6.41 23.83
C TYR A 663 22.12 -7.60 24.21
N THR A 664 21.93 -8.16 25.40
CA THR A 664 22.71 -9.32 25.83
C THR A 664 22.43 -10.52 24.93
N GLU A 665 21.16 -10.80 24.68
CA GLU A 665 20.70 -11.91 23.84
C GLU A 665 21.17 -11.74 22.38
N ALA A 666 21.10 -10.53 21.85
CA ALA A 666 21.49 -10.24 20.47
C ALA A 666 23.02 -10.32 20.25
N LEU A 667 23.80 -10.03 21.29
CA LEU A 667 25.26 -9.93 21.19
C LEU A 667 26.03 -11.12 21.77
N GLN A 668 25.42 -11.98 22.62
CA GLN A 668 26.09 -13.07 23.33
C GLN A 668 26.84 -14.04 22.42
N ASP A 669 26.31 -14.30 21.23
CA ASP A 669 26.89 -15.23 20.24
C ASP A 669 27.79 -14.49 19.22
N ARG A 670 27.92 -13.17 19.33
CA ARG A 670 28.64 -12.31 18.39
C ARG A 670 29.92 -11.67 18.99
N VAL A 671 29.85 -11.28 20.27
CA VAL A 671 30.98 -10.63 20.97
C VAL A 671 31.13 -11.09 22.41
N VAL A 672 32.35 -11.01 22.91
CA VAL A 672 32.67 -11.08 24.35
C VAL A 672 33.29 -9.76 24.76
N VAL A 673 32.62 -9.05 25.70
CA VAL A 673 33.16 -7.83 26.29
C VAL A 673 33.91 -8.17 27.56
N MET A 674 35.13 -7.63 27.71
CA MET A 674 36.03 -7.89 28.81
C MET A 674 36.61 -6.59 29.36
N ASP A 675 37.05 -6.63 30.60
CA ASP A 675 37.88 -5.58 31.19
C ASP A 675 39.30 -5.59 30.61
N GLU A 676 40.12 -4.65 31.01
CA GLU A 676 41.54 -4.55 30.56
C GLU A 676 42.36 -5.79 30.91
N SER A 677 42.01 -6.50 31.98
CA SER A 677 42.68 -7.75 32.40
C SER A 677 42.32 -8.96 31.54
N GLY A 678 41.25 -8.86 30.70
CA GLY A 678 40.72 -9.93 29.87
C GLY A 678 39.68 -10.78 30.59
N GLN A 679 39.13 -10.33 31.72
CA GLN A 679 38.01 -10.98 32.38
C GLN A 679 36.70 -10.55 31.71
N ALA A 680 35.85 -11.50 31.32
CA ALA A 680 34.54 -11.22 30.77
C ALA A 680 33.64 -10.44 31.76
N ILE A 681 33.01 -9.40 31.29
CA ILE A 681 32.11 -8.53 32.07
C ILE A 681 30.82 -8.30 31.30
N ALA A 682 29.81 -7.80 32.01
CA ALA A 682 28.53 -7.40 31.36
C ALA A 682 28.73 -6.23 30.37
N LEU A 683 27.83 -6.14 29.41
CA LEU A 683 27.75 -4.98 28.53
C LEU A 683 27.53 -3.71 29.36
N PRO A 684 28.04 -2.55 28.89
CA PRO A 684 27.78 -1.26 29.53
C PRO A 684 26.26 -0.91 29.51
N ASP A 685 25.84 0.01 30.38
CA ASP A 685 24.52 0.57 30.33
C ASP A 685 24.28 1.26 29.00
N SER A 686 23.08 1.06 28.45
CA SER A 686 22.69 1.56 27.12
C SER A 686 21.65 2.68 27.19
N THR A 687 20.91 2.74 28.29
CA THR A 687 19.68 3.54 28.35
C THR A 687 19.61 4.29 29.68
N CYS A 688 19.21 5.56 29.63
CA CYS A 688 18.77 6.31 30.80
C CYS A 688 17.26 6.41 30.90
N PHE A 689 16.77 6.56 32.11
CA PHE A 689 15.39 6.90 32.44
C PHE A 689 15.38 8.04 33.45
N ILE A 690 14.84 9.19 33.01
CA ILE A 690 14.89 10.43 33.78
C ILE A 690 13.48 11.00 33.87
N VAL A 691 13.07 11.41 35.10
CA VAL A 691 11.82 12.14 35.35
C VAL A 691 12.16 13.50 35.95
N ILE A 692 11.74 14.55 35.26
CA ILE A 692 11.95 15.95 35.67
C ILE A 692 10.60 16.56 36.02
N ARG A 693 10.46 17.05 37.24
CA ARG A 693 9.23 17.70 37.72
C ARG A 693 9.36 19.22 37.71
N LYS A 694 8.37 19.92 37.18
CA LYS A 694 8.26 21.36 37.26
C LYS A 694 7.74 21.75 38.65
N ALA A 695 8.46 22.63 39.38
CA ALA A 695 7.99 23.15 40.64
C ALA A 695 6.71 23.96 40.44
N GLY A 696 5.74 23.79 41.37
CA GLY A 696 4.52 24.57 41.38
C GLY A 696 4.70 25.93 42.06
#